data_015232f3468fcd4d46617913fcced59e
#
_entry.id   015232f3468fcd4d46617913fcced59e
#
_cell.length_a   1.000
_cell.length_b   1.000
_cell.length_c   1.000
_cell.angle_alpha   90.00
_cell.angle_beta   90.00
_cell.angle_gamma   90.00
#
_symmetry.space_group_name_H-M   'P 1'
#
loop_
_entity.id
_entity.type
_entity.pdbx_description
1 polymer ?
#
loop_
_entity_poly.entity_id
_entity_poly.type
_entity_poly.pdbx_seq_one_letter_code
_entity_poly.pdbx_strand_id
1 'polypeptide(L)'
;MAQNEPVIKRLESGHGTKFHIEFVEFLDVTEVKDYLFQLLSLNKDHSFKSINSIVDGDRNLHTRYGHYYMGVEVLGSEWILHSQSGRIYSANGDIYTNITGMQSVSNEVAREKAKTASGALSFKWNFPEEEEMLKLWKEDSNATYFPKGSMVYCPKNFNFLLEHQLCHVFEINSEEPLLRKHFYINASTNELWAAEDLLHIADVQGVANTKYRGNQPITTDSTAPGNYRLRETGRGGGIETFDMNEGTNYGAAVDFVDSDNFWNNYNTNSDEVGGDAHFGAEMTYDYLNDRFNRNSFDGNGAKIRSYVHYRSNYSNAFWNGSVMTYGDGNGTSFTPLTSIDVCGHEIAHAITSNSANLIYSYESGALNESFSDIFGNAIEFYADSTQFNWRIGEDIMVSGNGIRNMANPNTHGDPDTYLGTSWYGGTGDNGGVHTNSGVQNFWFYLLSVGGTGTNDNSETYSVDSLGIYKAEQIAYRNLTVYLTRNSDYSDARYYGIQAAEDLYGSCGDEVITTTNAWHAVGVGPVYDSSAVTADFEADTLYCSPSETVQFLNRSINGMTFVWDFGDGTTSSLRNPSHNFSQTGPHTIELIAEGCFFSLYDTLIKVNYIQFDSLRDICNGFLLPKGDWDTVHACTGFIYDHNGESDYEGNSRDTLTVD
;
A
#
# COMPACT_ATOMS: atom_id res chain seq x y z
N MET A 1 -14.33 -40.43 45.64
CA MET A 1 -13.86 -39.05 45.88
C MET A 1 -14.26 -38.27 44.65
N ALA A 2 -15.13 -37.26 44.79
CA ALA A 2 -15.48 -36.42 43.67
C ALA A 2 -14.22 -35.61 43.30
N GLN A 3 -13.71 -35.82 42.10
CA GLN A 3 -12.65 -34.95 41.55
C GLN A 3 -13.23 -33.53 41.46
N ASN A 4 -12.67 -32.58 42.21
CA ASN A 4 -12.96 -31.19 42.04
C ASN A 4 -12.46 -30.82 40.62
N GLU A 5 -13.37 -30.51 39.71
CA GLU A 5 -13.00 -30.03 38.37
C GLU A 5 -12.33 -28.64 38.51
N PRO A 6 -11.19 -28.41 37.85
CA PRO A 6 -10.55 -27.12 37.89
C PRO A 6 -11.44 -26.05 37.24
N VAL A 7 -11.39 -24.84 37.76
CA VAL A 7 -12.15 -23.69 37.20
C VAL A 7 -11.47 -23.24 35.92
N ILE A 8 -12.11 -23.49 34.78
CA ILE A 8 -11.64 -23.01 33.45
C ILE A 8 -12.11 -21.57 33.27
N LYS A 9 -11.20 -20.61 33.25
CA LYS A 9 -11.54 -19.19 33.00
C LYS A 9 -11.68 -18.81 31.53
N ARG A 10 -11.09 -19.54 30.59
CA ARG A 10 -11.21 -19.23 29.16
C ARG A 10 -10.78 -20.41 28.28
N LEU A 11 -11.67 -20.85 27.39
CA LEU A 11 -11.36 -21.66 26.21
C LEU A 11 -11.74 -20.82 25.00
N GLU A 12 -10.75 -20.39 24.21
CA GLU A 12 -10.99 -19.83 22.88
C GLU A 12 -10.72 -20.94 21.85
N SER A 13 -11.75 -21.34 21.11
CA SER A 13 -11.66 -22.35 20.07
C SER A 13 -11.33 -21.72 18.72
N GLY A 14 -10.13 -21.96 18.23
CA GLY A 14 -9.69 -21.86 16.83
C GLY A 14 -9.18 -23.24 16.40
N HIS A 15 -8.53 -23.37 15.25
CA HIS A 15 -7.95 -24.65 14.79
C HIS A 15 -6.80 -25.19 15.68
N GLY A 16 -6.39 -24.47 16.70
CA GLY A 16 -5.58 -24.91 17.83
C GLY A 16 -6.38 -24.77 19.12
N THR A 17 -6.03 -25.50 20.17
CA THR A 17 -6.65 -25.34 21.48
C THR A 17 -5.80 -24.36 22.29
N LYS A 18 -6.18 -23.09 22.28
CA LYS A 18 -5.67 -22.10 23.24
C LYS A 18 -6.37 -22.31 24.57
N PHE A 19 -5.61 -22.39 25.63
CA PHE A 19 -6.18 -22.57 26.96
C PHE A 19 -5.46 -21.69 27.99
N HIS A 20 -6.21 -21.32 29.01
CA HIS A 20 -5.72 -20.81 30.27
C HIS A 20 -6.54 -21.41 31.38
N ILE A 21 -5.89 -22.05 32.32
CA ILE A 21 -6.51 -22.80 33.41
C ILE A 21 -5.92 -22.30 34.72
N GLU A 22 -6.77 -21.98 35.69
CA GLU A 22 -6.40 -21.75 37.07
C GLU A 22 -6.93 -22.93 37.91
N PHE A 23 -6.08 -23.50 38.75
CA PHE A 23 -6.43 -24.60 39.61
C PHE A 23 -6.91 -24.07 40.96
N VAL A 24 -8.05 -24.57 41.44
CA VAL A 24 -8.61 -24.22 42.77
C VAL A 24 -7.70 -24.71 43.90
N GLU A 25 -7.08 -25.87 43.71
CA GLU A 25 -6.06 -26.43 44.59
C GLU A 25 -4.74 -26.60 43.82
N PHE A 26 -3.62 -26.34 44.46
CA PHE A 26 -2.31 -26.49 43.85
C PHE A 26 -2.02 -27.97 43.60
N LEU A 27 -1.77 -28.30 42.34
CA LEU A 27 -1.54 -29.67 41.85
C LEU A 27 -0.04 -29.98 41.68
N ASP A 28 0.33 -31.26 41.62
CA ASP A 28 1.66 -31.62 41.16
C ASP A 28 1.75 -31.66 39.63
N VAL A 29 2.97 -31.66 39.08
CA VAL A 29 3.23 -31.66 37.63
C VAL A 29 2.58 -32.83 36.91
N THR A 30 2.54 -34.02 37.55
CA THR A 30 1.98 -35.24 36.94
C THR A 30 0.47 -35.13 36.85
N GLU A 31 -0.19 -34.70 37.92
CA GLU A 31 -1.64 -34.49 37.96
C GLU A 31 -2.09 -33.50 36.90
N VAL A 32 -1.35 -32.36 36.73
CA VAL A 32 -1.64 -31.37 35.71
C VAL A 32 -1.44 -31.91 34.30
N LYS A 33 -0.38 -32.67 34.05
CA LYS A 33 -0.14 -33.30 32.75
C LYS A 33 -1.26 -34.30 32.41
N ASP A 34 -1.62 -35.17 33.30
CA ASP A 34 -2.70 -36.14 33.08
C ASP A 34 -4.03 -35.43 32.80
N TYR A 35 -4.33 -34.38 33.56
CA TYR A 35 -5.50 -33.55 33.33
C TYR A 35 -5.49 -32.89 31.95
N LEU A 36 -4.37 -32.24 31.54
CA LEU A 36 -4.24 -31.61 30.23
C LEU A 36 -4.35 -32.63 29.08
N PHE A 37 -3.78 -33.81 29.21
CA PHE A 37 -3.95 -34.91 28.25
C PHE A 37 -5.42 -35.30 28.05
N GLN A 38 -6.18 -35.39 29.12
CA GLN A 38 -7.62 -35.68 29.05
C GLN A 38 -8.41 -34.52 28.44
N LEU A 39 -8.18 -33.30 28.93
CA LEU A 39 -8.87 -32.10 28.47
C LEU A 39 -8.68 -31.88 26.97
N LEU A 40 -7.46 -32.04 26.47
CA LEU A 40 -7.08 -31.82 25.09
C LEU A 40 -7.26 -33.05 24.20
N SER A 41 -7.80 -34.16 24.77
CA SER A 41 -8.02 -35.43 24.06
C SER A 41 -6.75 -36.01 23.41
N LEU A 42 -5.59 -35.82 24.04
CA LEU A 42 -4.30 -36.28 23.51
C LEU A 42 -4.13 -37.78 23.74
N ASN A 43 -3.54 -38.45 22.75
CA ASN A 43 -3.19 -39.86 22.84
C ASN A 43 -1.70 -40.08 23.17
N LYS A 44 -1.26 -41.32 23.24
CA LYS A 44 0.12 -41.70 23.55
C LYS A 44 1.18 -41.23 22.54
N ASP A 45 0.77 -40.81 21.36
CA ASP A 45 1.68 -40.36 20.32
C ASP A 45 2.14 -38.90 20.56
N HIS A 46 1.41 -38.19 21.46
CA HIS A 46 1.78 -36.86 21.94
C HIS A 46 2.69 -36.96 23.17
N SER A 47 3.67 -36.07 23.25
CA SER A 47 4.54 -35.96 24.41
C SER A 47 5.02 -34.51 24.59
N PHE A 48 5.45 -34.19 25.81
CA PHE A 48 5.91 -32.82 26.14
C PHE A 48 7.26 -32.90 26.85
N LYS A 49 8.20 -32.09 26.37
CA LYS A 49 9.54 -31.95 26.94
C LYS A 49 9.75 -30.53 27.47
N SER A 50 10.35 -30.40 28.65
CA SER A 50 10.71 -29.10 29.17
C SER A 50 11.75 -28.44 28.26
N ILE A 51 11.48 -27.19 27.87
CA ILE A 51 12.39 -26.36 27.06
C ILE A 51 13.24 -25.48 27.98
N ASN A 52 12.56 -24.70 28.84
CA ASN A 52 13.22 -23.80 29.79
C ASN A 52 12.36 -23.58 31.04
N SER A 53 12.96 -22.99 32.07
CA SER A 53 12.26 -22.55 33.27
C SER A 53 12.81 -21.20 33.71
N ILE A 54 11.89 -20.29 34.08
CA ILE A 54 12.19 -18.93 34.54
C ILE A 54 11.56 -18.71 35.90
N VAL A 55 12.29 -18.09 36.82
CA VAL A 55 11.78 -17.68 38.14
C VAL A 55 11.51 -16.18 38.09
N ASP A 56 10.29 -15.77 38.43
CA ASP A 56 9.90 -14.36 38.50
C ASP A 56 10.32 -13.65 39.80
N GLY A 57 10.03 -12.35 39.91
CA GLY A 57 10.33 -11.54 41.10
C GLY A 57 9.64 -12.01 42.39
N ASP A 58 8.50 -12.71 42.28
CA ASP A 58 7.73 -13.28 43.39
C ASP A 58 8.13 -14.73 43.71
N ARG A 59 9.20 -15.24 43.09
CA ARG A 59 9.72 -16.61 43.22
C ARG A 59 8.79 -17.69 42.68
N ASN A 60 7.88 -17.36 41.77
CA ASN A 60 7.13 -18.35 41.03
C ASN A 60 8.02 -18.93 39.92
N LEU A 61 7.90 -20.23 39.70
CA LEU A 61 8.62 -20.92 38.61
C LEU A 61 7.66 -21.13 37.44
N HIS A 62 8.05 -20.64 36.27
CA HIS A 62 7.35 -20.81 35.00
C HIS A 62 8.13 -21.75 34.11
N THR A 63 7.59 -22.95 33.88
CA THR A 63 8.25 -23.98 33.07
C THR A 63 7.52 -24.15 31.75
N ARG A 64 8.24 -23.92 30.65
CA ARG A 64 7.75 -24.08 29.27
C ARG A 64 8.03 -25.48 28.78
N TYR A 65 7.02 -26.10 28.16
CA TYR A 65 7.09 -27.44 27.57
C TYR A 65 6.75 -27.37 26.09
N GLY A 66 7.65 -27.84 25.24
CA GLY A 66 7.40 -28.04 23.81
C GLY A 66 6.62 -29.33 23.56
N HIS A 67 5.74 -29.29 22.60
CA HIS A 67 4.92 -30.39 22.16
C HIS A 67 5.63 -31.23 21.08
N TYR A 68 5.55 -32.55 21.20
CA TYR A 68 6.09 -33.51 20.24
C TYR A 68 5.00 -34.50 19.86
N TYR A 69 4.86 -34.78 18.57
CA TYR A 69 3.99 -35.82 18.05
C TYR A 69 4.83 -36.90 17.38
N MET A 70 4.67 -38.16 17.79
CA MET A 70 5.51 -39.31 17.38
C MET A 70 7.01 -39.04 17.52
N GLY A 71 7.40 -38.24 18.49
CA GLY A 71 8.78 -37.87 18.78
C GLY A 71 9.36 -36.71 17.98
N VAL A 72 8.59 -36.13 17.05
CA VAL A 72 8.93 -34.96 16.24
C VAL A 72 8.23 -33.72 16.82
N GLU A 73 8.94 -32.60 16.88
CA GLU A 73 8.44 -31.32 17.38
C GLU A 73 7.25 -30.81 16.56
N VAL A 74 6.27 -30.22 17.24
CA VAL A 74 5.14 -29.50 16.62
C VAL A 74 5.33 -28.00 16.80
N LEU A 75 5.69 -27.30 15.75
CA LEU A 75 6.06 -25.89 15.77
C LEU A 75 4.90 -25.03 16.29
N GLY A 76 5.22 -24.11 17.19
CA GLY A 76 4.26 -23.18 17.80
C GLY A 76 3.31 -23.84 18.80
N SER A 77 3.49 -25.14 19.10
CA SER A 77 2.65 -25.89 20.02
C SER A 77 3.39 -26.10 21.35
N GLU A 78 2.93 -25.42 22.39
CA GLU A 78 3.57 -25.47 23.70
C GLU A 78 2.60 -25.16 24.83
N TRP A 79 2.98 -25.51 26.06
CA TRP A 79 2.32 -25.04 27.26
C TRP A 79 3.32 -24.51 28.30
N ILE A 80 2.83 -23.66 29.18
CA ILE A 80 3.60 -23.14 30.31
C ILE A 80 2.85 -23.52 31.58
N LEU A 81 3.57 -24.13 32.52
CA LEU A 81 3.09 -24.40 33.85
C LEU A 81 3.63 -23.37 34.83
N HIS A 82 2.76 -22.75 35.61
CA HIS A 82 3.10 -21.74 36.59
C HIS A 82 3.01 -22.39 37.99
N SER A 83 4.12 -22.39 38.73
CA SER A 83 4.21 -23.04 40.03
C SER A 83 4.74 -22.13 41.11
N GLN A 84 4.27 -22.35 42.34
CA GLN A 84 4.74 -21.71 43.55
C GLN A 84 5.09 -22.82 44.57
N SER A 85 6.30 -22.75 45.14
CA SER A 85 6.78 -23.77 46.08
C SER A 85 6.70 -25.20 45.56
N GLY A 86 6.89 -25.40 44.25
CA GLY A 86 6.88 -26.69 43.58
C GLY A 86 5.50 -27.26 43.26
N ARG A 87 4.43 -26.49 43.46
CA ARG A 87 3.07 -26.88 43.14
C ARG A 87 2.47 -25.95 42.08
N ILE A 88 1.74 -26.51 41.10
CA ILE A 88 1.17 -25.81 39.96
C ILE A 88 -0.13 -25.12 40.38
N TYR A 89 -0.25 -23.82 40.12
CA TYR A 89 -1.46 -23.02 40.35
C TYR A 89 -2.18 -22.64 39.06
N SER A 90 -1.46 -22.57 37.91
CA SER A 90 -2.08 -22.32 36.60
C SER A 90 -1.29 -22.94 35.47
N ALA A 91 -1.96 -23.08 34.33
CA ALA A 91 -1.36 -23.50 33.07
C ALA A 91 -1.98 -22.74 31.89
N ASN A 92 -1.17 -22.39 30.91
CA ASN A 92 -1.65 -21.83 29.65
C ASN A 92 -0.83 -22.36 28.48
N GLY A 93 -1.40 -22.29 27.27
CA GLY A 93 -0.70 -22.71 26.08
C GLY A 93 -1.56 -22.74 24.84
N ASP A 94 -0.92 -23.18 23.76
CA ASP A 94 -1.56 -23.39 22.46
C ASP A 94 -1.12 -24.75 21.91
N ILE A 95 -2.07 -25.68 21.78
CA ILE A 95 -1.79 -27.06 21.39
C ILE A 95 -2.49 -27.38 20.07
N TYR A 96 -1.69 -27.77 19.08
CA TYR A 96 -2.20 -28.20 17.78
C TYR A 96 -2.29 -29.73 17.74
N THR A 97 -3.45 -30.23 17.36
CA THR A 97 -3.73 -31.69 17.27
C THR A 97 -4.05 -32.14 15.84
N ASN A 98 -4.33 -31.18 14.94
CA ASN A 98 -4.51 -31.48 13.52
C ASN A 98 -3.15 -31.61 12.83
N ILE A 99 -2.55 -32.82 12.99
CA ILE A 99 -1.18 -33.13 12.57
C ILE A 99 -1.24 -34.26 11.55
N THR A 100 -0.63 -34.06 10.38
CA THR A 100 -0.63 -35.03 9.28
C THR A 100 0.75 -35.12 8.60
N GLY A 101 0.87 -36.08 7.68
CA GLY A 101 2.03 -36.24 6.83
C GLY A 101 2.92 -37.43 7.21
N MET A 102 3.53 -38.00 6.20
CA MET A 102 4.53 -39.05 6.31
C MET A 102 5.75 -38.68 5.47
N GLN A 103 6.91 -39.15 5.89
CA GLN A 103 8.13 -38.96 5.13
C GLN A 103 8.14 -39.85 3.90
N SER A 104 8.12 -39.29 2.70
CA SER A 104 8.35 -39.99 1.42
C SER A 104 9.53 -39.40 0.64
N VAL A 105 9.96 -38.17 0.98
CA VAL A 105 11.07 -37.45 0.37
C VAL A 105 12.32 -37.65 1.22
N SER A 106 13.46 -38.00 0.61
CA SER A 106 14.73 -38.15 1.33
C SER A 106 15.28 -36.76 1.77
N ASN A 107 16.12 -36.79 2.80
CA ASN A 107 16.79 -35.59 3.30
C ASN A 107 17.60 -34.88 2.22
N GLU A 108 18.31 -35.63 1.35
CA GLU A 108 19.12 -35.09 0.27
C GLU A 108 18.27 -34.36 -0.78
N VAL A 109 17.14 -34.94 -1.18
CA VAL A 109 16.22 -34.33 -2.17
C VAL A 109 15.59 -33.05 -1.61
N ALA A 110 15.17 -33.10 -0.34
CA ALA A 110 14.60 -31.92 0.33
C ALA A 110 15.64 -30.82 0.52
N ARG A 111 16.91 -31.16 0.83
CA ARG A 111 17.99 -30.20 0.95
C ARG A 111 18.30 -29.48 -0.37
N GLU A 112 18.35 -30.21 -1.49
CA GLU A 112 18.53 -29.59 -2.81
C GLU A 112 17.35 -28.68 -3.18
N LYS A 113 16.14 -29.01 -2.75
CA LYS A 113 14.98 -28.13 -2.89
C LYS A 113 15.13 -26.86 -2.04
N ALA A 114 15.60 -26.94 -0.81
CA ALA A 114 15.86 -25.79 0.06
C ALA A 114 16.95 -24.88 -0.53
N LYS A 115 18.05 -25.45 -1.04
CA LYS A 115 19.11 -24.70 -1.75
C LYS A 115 18.57 -23.96 -2.98
N THR A 116 17.75 -24.63 -3.78
CA THR A 116 17.13 -23.98 -4.95
C THR A 116 16.17 -22.87 -4.53
N ALA A 117 15.38 -23.09 -3.48
CA ALA A 117 14.41 -22.12 -2.97
C ALA A 117 15.06 -20.90 -2.34
N SER A 118 16.32 -21.01 -1.86
CA SER A 118 17.07 -19.88 -1.31
C SER A 118 17.46 -18.85 -2.37
N GLY A 119 17.55 -19.24 -3.64
CA GLY A 119 18.07 -18.38 -4.72
C GLY A 119 19.55 -18.05 -4.60
N ALA A 120 20.28 -18.70 -3.65
CA ALA A 120 21.68 -18.40 -3.37
C ALA A 120 22.61 -18.85 -4.51
N LEU A 121 23.55 -18.00 -4.88
CA LEU A 121 24.60 -18.25 -5.85
C LEU A 121 25.85 -18.86 -5.20
N SER A 122 26.12 -18.52 -3.95
CA SER A 122 27.23 -19.05 -3.17
C SER A 122 26.80 -19.36 -1.73
N PHE A 123 27.34 -20.43 -1.16
CA PHE A 123 27.00 -20.88 0.18
C PHE A 123 28.23 -20.85 1.10
N LYS A 124 28.06 -20.47 2.38
CA LYS A 124 29.16 -20.35 3.35
C LYS A 124 29.99 -21.63 3.51
N TRP A 125 29.37 -22.81 3.43
CA TRP A 125 30.11 -24.09 3.52
C TRP A 125 31.02 -24.39 2.32
N ASN A 126 30.96 -23.60 1.25
CA ASN A 126 31.86 -23.70 0.10
C ASN A 126 33.20 -22.98 0.33
N PHE A 127 33.31 -22.18 1.40
CA PHE A 127 34.47 -21.38 1.76
C PHE A 127 35.15 -21.97 3.00
N PRO A 128 36.36 -22.58 2.88
CA PRO A 128 37.06 -23.20 4.00
C PRO A 128 37.33 -22.23 5.16
N GLU A 129 37.59 -20.97 4.88
CA GLU A 129 37.79 -19.91 5.87
C GLU A 129 36.53 -19.66 6.72
N GLU A 130 35.35 -19.67 6.12
CA GLU A 130 34.08 -19.52 6.83
C GLU A 130 33.83 -20.73 7.77
N GLU A 131 34.09 -21.94 7.30
CA GLU A 131 33.96 -23.15 8.09
C GLU A 131 34.94 -23.18 9.29
N GLU A 132 36.18 -22.73 9.11
CA GLU A 132 37.15 -22.64 10.20
C GLU A 132 36.76 -21.55 11.21
N MET A 133 36.30 -20.39 10.75
CA MET A 133 35.79 -19.33 11.63
C MET A 133 34.60 -19.80 12.45
N LEU A 134 33.65 -20.55 11.86
CA LEU A 134 32.51 -21.12 12.58
C LEU A 134 32.95 -22.07 13.69
N LYS A 135 33.92 -22.97 13.41
CA LYS A 135 34.45 -23.92 14.40
C LYS A 135 35.11 -23.21 15.58
N LEU A 136 35.85 -22.14 15.29
CA LEU A 136 36.51 -21.31 16.33
C LEU A 136 35.45 -20.57 17.16
N TRP A 137 34.44 -19.97 16.51
CA TRP A 137 33.42 -19.19 17.19
C TRP A 137 32.49 -20.06 18.06
N LYS A 138 32.17 -21.28 17.59
CA LYS A 138 31.34 -22.23 18.36
C LYS A 138 32.11 -23.11 19.33
N GLU A 139 33.41 -23.01 19.36
CA GLU A 139 34.31 -23.90 20.14
C GLU A 139 34.03 -25.40 19.87
N ASP A 140 33.58 -25.72 18.64
CA ASP A 140 33.21 -27.08 18.20
C ASP A 140 33.88 -27.41 16.87
N SER A 141 34.82 -28.34 16.88
CA SER A 141 35.53 -28.80 15.69
C SER A 141 34.62 -29.48 14.63
N ASN A 142 33.40 -29.85 15.00
CA ASN A 142 32.41 -30.47 14.11
C ASN A 142 31.36 -29.46 13.60
N ALA A 143 31.46 -28.20 14.01
CA ALA A 143 30.56 -27.16 13.53
C ALA A 143 30.73 -26.99 12.00
N THR A 144 29.61 -26.83 11.31
CA THR A 144 29.58 -26.62 9.85
C THR A 144 28.34 -25.85 9.47
N TYR A 145 28.46 -25.00 8.46
CA TYR A 145 27.32 -24.37 7.79
C TYR A 145 26.57 -25.33 6.87
N PHE A 146 27.12 -26.53 6.60
CA PHE A 146 26.45 -27.50 5.75
C PHE A 146 25.12 -27.96 6.38
N PRO A 147 23.97 -27.78 5.69
CA PRO A 147 22.65 -28.02 6.26
C PRO A 147 22.37 -29.51 6.44
N LYS A 148 22.48 -30.00 7.67
CA LYS A 148 22.21 -31.42 8.01
C LYS A 148 20.74 -31.78 7.92
N GLY A 149 19.85 -30.82 8.22
CA GLY A 149 18.40 -30.97 8.26
C GLY A 149 17.90 -31.64 9.56
N SER A 150 16.71 -31.23 9.95
CA SER A 150 15.91 -31.83 11.01
C SER A 150 14.47 -32.02 10.54
N MET A 151 13.61 -32.61 11.38
CA MET A 151 12.19 -32.78 11.06
C MET A 151 11.34 -32.02 12.07
N VAL A 152 10.25 -31.41 11.57
CA VAL A 152 9.26 -30.71 12.40
C VAL A 152 7.88 -30.81 11.75
N TYR A 153 6.83 -30.79 12.55
CA TYR A 153 5.49 -30.54 12.04
C TYR A 153 5.24 -29.04 12.03
N CYS A 154 4.94 -28.46 10.85
CA CYS A 154 4.66 -27.04 10.73
C CYS A 154 3.49 -26.76 9.79
N PRO A 155 2.72 -25.66 10.01
CA PRO A 155 1.66 -25.25 9.11
C PRO A 155 2.24 -24.49 7.91
N LYS A 156 1.54 -24.52 6.78
CA LYS A 156 1.98 -23.83 5.57
C LYS A 156 2.06 -22.32 5.80
N ASN A 157 3.22 -21.71 5.43
CA ASN A 157 3.51 -20.29 5.60
C ASN A 157 3.28 -19.77 7.02
N PHE A 158 3.50 -20.63 8.03
CA PHE A 158 3.24 -20.33 9.46
C PHE A 158 1.81 -19.88 9.75
N ASN A 159 0.86 -20.25 8.91
CA ASN A 159 -0.55 -20.03 9.19
C ASN A 159 -1.07 -21.11 10.15
N PHE A 160 -1.04 -20.81 11.44
CA PHE A 160 -1.42 -21.71 12.54
C PHE A 160 -2.91 -22.07 12.58
N LEU A 161 -3.71 -21.53 11.66
CA LEU A 161 -5.09 -21.99 11.43
C LEU A 161 -5.17 -23.23 10.52
N LEU A 162 -4.06 -23.60 9.86
CA LEU A 162 -3.98 -24.74 8.98
C LEU A 162 -3.45 -25.99 9.73
N GLU A 163 -3.57 -27.15 9.09
CA GLU A 163 -2.99 -28.38 9.60
C GLU A 163 -1.44 -28.31 9.62
N HIS A 164 -0.84 -28.97 10.60
CA HIS A 164 0.60 -29.12 10.69
C HIS A 164 1.03 -30.37 9.92
N GLN A 165 1.85 -30.18 8.89
CA GLN A 165 2.41 -31.28 8.09
C GLN A 165 3.88 -31.51 8.40
N LEU A 166 4.32 -32.77 8.23
CA LEU A 166 5.71 -33.13 8.45
C LEU A 166 6.61 -32.46 7.41
N CYS A 167 7.64 -31.76 7.86
CA CYS A 167 8.59 -31.02 7.02
C CYS A 167 10.04 -31.34 7.40
N HIS A 168 10.91 -31.37 6.39
CA HIS A 168 12.35 -31.21 6.58
C HIS A 168 12.67 -29.73 6.80
N VAL A 169 13.54 -29.41 7.74
CA VAL A 169 14.00 -28.04 8.02
C VAL A 169 15.50 -27.98 7.77
N PHE A 170 15.91 -26.98 6.98
CA PHE A 170 17.32 -26.72 6.68
C PHE A 170 17.63 -25.26 6.96
N GLU A 171 18.66 -25.02 7.76
CA GLU A 171 19.26 -23.68 7.86
C GLU A 171 20.22 -23.51 6.69
N ILE A 172 19.92 -22.56 5.81
CA ILE A 172 20.77 -22.19 4.67
C ILE A 172 21.47 -20.88 5.00
N ASN A 173 22.80 -20.92 4.90
CA ASN A 173 23.68 -19.77 5.06
C ASN A 173 24.40 -19.50 3.74
N SER A 174 24.20 -18.31 3.15
CA SER A 174 24.84 -17.91 1.89
C SER A 174 25.52 -16.56 1.99
N GLU A 175 26.49 -16.33 1.08
CA GLU A 175 27.20 -15.05 0.92
C GLU A 175 26.53 -14.19 -0.17
N GLU A 176 26.00 -14.81 -1.21
CA GLU A 176 25.43 -14.09 -2.34
C GLU A 176 24.07 -14.71 -2.75
N PRO A 177 22.95 -14.00 -2.50
CA PRO A 177 22.85 -12.87 -1.56
C PRO A 177 23.16 -13.32 -0.12
N LEU A 178 23.53 -12.37 0.75
CA LEU A 178 23.69 -12.67 2.17
C LEU A 178 22.36 -13.14 2.75
N LEU A 179 22.33 -14.38 3.26
CA LEU A 179 21.11 -15.00 3.73
C LEU A 179 21.42 -16.01 4.83
N ARG A 180 20.60 -15.98 5.86
CA ARG A 180 20.51 -17.03 6.86
C ARG A 180 19.04 -17.30 7.16
N LYS A 181 18.50 -18.42 6.61
CA LYS A 181 17.08 -18.77 6.72
C LYS A 181 16.87 -20.23 7.02
N HIS A 182 15.79 -20.53 7.76
CA HIS A 182 15.22 -21.85 7.78
C HIS A 182 14.29 -22.03 6.57
N PHE A 183 14.48 -23.11 5.83
CA PHE A 183 13.58 -23.56 4.77
C PHE A 183 12.88 -24.83 5.21
N TYR A 184 11.56 -24.78 5.21
CA TYR A 184 10.69 -25.89 5.56
C TYR A 184 10.20 -26.55 4.27
N ILE A 185 10.61 -27.79 4.03
CA ILE A 185 10.26 -28.55 2.82
C ILE A 185 9.32 -29.68 3.22
N ASN A 186 8.13 -29.72 2.64
CA ASN A 186 7.14 -30.73 2.93
C ASN A 186 7.72 -32.15 2.66
N ALA A 187 7.71 -32.99 3.68
CA ALA A 187 8.34 -34.32 3.65
C ALA A 187 7.61 -35.33 2.75
N SER A 188 6.39 -35.02 2.30
CA SER A 188 5.60 -35.87 1.40
C SER A 188 5.65 -35.40 -0.06
N THR A 189 5.61 -34.06 -0.29
CA THR A 189 5.44 -33.48 -1.63
C THR A 189 6.70 -32.83 -2.22
N ASN A 190 7.73 -32.60 -1.40
CA ASN A 190 8.93 -31.83 -1.75
C ASN A 190 8.67 -30.37 -2.14
N GLU A 191 7.54 -29.79 -1.73
CA GLU A 191 7.23 -28.39 -1.94
C GLU A 191 7.88 -27.52 -0.84
N LEU A 192 8.24 -26.28 -1.19
CA LEU A 192 8.55 -25.27 -0.19
C LEU A 192 7.27 -24.98 0.62
N TRP A 193 7.33 -25.28 1.92
CA TRP A 193 6.18 -25.20 2.81
C TRP A 193 6.13 -23.88 3.58
N ALA A 194 7.28 -23.43 4.06
CA ALA A 194 7.49 -22.14 4.70
C ALA A 194 8.97 -21.74 4.63
N ALA A 195 9.28 -20.48 4.90
CA ALA A 195 10.65 -20.00 5.11
C ALA A 195 10.66 -18.96 6.23
N GLU A 196 11.66 -19.04 7.10
CA GLU A 196 11.85 -18.14 8.26
C GLU A 196 13.20 -17.46 8.16
N ASP A 197 13.22 -16.14 8.26
CA ASP A 197 14.47 -15.37 8.26
C ASP A 197 15.11 -15.43 9.65
N LEU A 198 16.37 -15.81 9.71
CA LEU A 198 17.17 -15.88 10.95
C LEU A 198 18.18 -14.73 11.06
N LEU A 199 18.38 -13.96 10.00
CA LEU A 199 19.07 -12.70 10.07
C LEU A 199 18.09 -11.67 10.62
N HIS A 200 18.12 -11.47 11.91
CA HIS A 200 17.55 -10.30 12.54
C HIS A 200 18.54 -9.15 12.28
N ILE A 201 18.32 -8.43 11.18
CA ILE A 201 18.99 -7.17 10.93
C ILE A 201 18.42 -6.22 11.97
N ALA A 202 19.23 -5.76 12.88
CA ALA A 202 18.78 -4.80 13.87
C ALA A 202 18.75 -3.43 13.21
N ASP A 203 17.55 -2.87 13.08
CA ASP A 203 17.39 -1.46 12.77
C ASP A 203 18.04 -0.64 13.89
N VAL A 204 18.93 0.25 13.51
CA VAL A 204 19.68 1.11 14.44
C VAL A 204 19.53 2.57 14.02
N GLN A 205 19.45 3.45 14.99
CA GLN A 205 19.41 4.88 14.71
C GLN A 205 20.80 5.36 14.25
N GLY A 206 20.81 6.00 13.09
CA GLY A 206 21.96 6.69 12.51
C GLY A 206 21.67 8.16 12.27
N VAL A 207 22.66 8.86 11.74
CA VAL A 207 22.52 10.27 11.34
C VAL A 207 23.11 10.43 9.93
N ALA A 208 22.28 10.88 8.99
CA ALA A 208 22.75 11.29 7.68
C ALA A 208 23.07 12.79 7.68
N ASN A 209 24.26 13.16 7.24
CA ASN A 209 24.57 14.53 6.88
C ASN A 209 24.13 14.73 5.42
N THR A 210 22.85 14.98 5.25
CA THR A 210 22.20 15.10 3.95
C THR A 210 22.69 16.33 3.18
N LYS A 211 22.56 16.31 1.86
CA LYS A 211 23.00 17.41 1.00
C LYS A 211 22.16 18.67 1.21
N TYR A 212 20.84 18.53 1.40
CA TYR A 212 19.91 19.65 1.39
C TYR A 212 19.36 20.04 2.77
N ARG A 213 19.33 19.12 3.74
CA ARG A 213 18.69 19.34 5.05
C ARG A 213 19.66 19.19 6.25
N GLY A 214 20.98 19.10 5.97
CA GLY A 214 21.98 18.93 7.02
C GLY A 214 21.84 17.60 7.76
N ASN A 215 22.14 17.58 9.07
CA ASN A 215 22.08 16.35 9.85
C ASN A 215 20.65 15.93 10.12
N GLN A 216 20.23 14.78 9.58
CA GLN A 216 18.93 14.20 9.79
C GLN A 216 19.02 12.83 10.47
N PRO A 217 18.17 12.52 11.45
CA PRO A 217 18.08 11.18 11.99
C PRO A 217 17.54 10.24 10.92
N ILE A 218 18.15 9.09 10.76
CA ILE A 218 17.70 8.03 9.86
C ILE A 218 17.76 6.68 10.57
N THR A 219 17.05 5.70 10.05
CA THR A 219 17.14 4.32 10.51
C THR A 219 17.98 3.54 9.50
N THR A 220 18.95 2.79 9.98
CA THR A 220 19.87 1.99 9.16
C THR A 220 19.87 0.55 9.64
N ASP A 221 20.41 -0.39 8.89
CA ASP A 221 20.68 -1.72 9.43
C ASP A 221 22.17 -1.88 9.80
N SER A 222 22.42 -2.80 10.72
CA SER A 222 23.78 -3.20 11.09
C SER A 222 23.96 -4.69 10.81
N THR A 223 24.84 -5.02 9.86
CA THR A 223 25.16 -6.41 9.52
C THR A 223 26.30 -6.98 10.38
N ALA A 224 27.12 -6.10 10.95
CA ALA A 224 28.18 -6.39 11.92
C ALA A 224 28.60 -5.09 12.62
N PRO A 225 29.31 -5.15 13.76
CA PRO A 225 29.92 -3.95 14.36
C PRO A 225 30.78 -3.20 13.35
N GLY A 226 30.46 -1.92 13.10
CA GLY A 226 31.16 -1.10 12.13
C GLY A 226 30.80 -1.37 10.67
N ASN A 227 29.62 -1.94 10.40
CA ASN A 227 29.12 -2.15 9.05
C ASN A 227 27.61 -1.85 8.99
N TYR A 228 27.30 -0.60 8.68
CA TYR A 228 25.94 -0.06 8.58
C TYR A 228 25.58 0.17 7.12
N ARG A 229 24.27 0.02 6.77
CA ARG A 229 23.77 0.25 5.41
C ARG A 229 22.52 1.14 5.45
N LEU A 230 22.25 1.85 4.36
CA LEU A 230 21.02 2.61 4.17
C LEU A 230 19.85 1.66 3.88
N ARG A 231 19.51 0.87 4.88
CA ARG A 231 18.39 -0.07 4.88
C ARG A 231 17.72 -0.09 6.24
N GLU A 232 16.43 -0.35 6.27
CA GLU A 232 15.67 -0.57 7.51
C GLU A 232 14.48 -1.50 7.25
N THR A 233 13.87 -2.05 8.29
CA THR A 233 12.78 -3.04 8.23
C THR A 233 11.54 -2.65 9.03
N GLY A 234 11.59 -1.54 9.76
CA GLY A 234 10.52 -1.08 10.66
C GLY A 234 9.34 -0.43 9.94
N ARG A 235 9.55 0.08 8.71
CA ARG A 235 8.53 0.78 7.92
C ARG A 235 8.00 -0.11 6.81
N GLY A 236 6.82 -0.70 6.99
CA GLY A 236 6.20 -1.61 6.02
C GLY A 236 7.07 -2.83 5.70
N GLY A 237 7.39 -3.04 4.43
CA GLY A 237 8.34 -4.06 3.97
C GLY A 237 9.80 -3.64 4.04
N GLY A 238 10.08 -2.45 4.60
CA GLY A 238 11.40 -1.85 4.72
C GLY A 238 11.69 -0.78 3.67
N ILE A 239 12.77 -0.01 3.93
CA ILE A 239 13.32 1.00 3.02
C ILE A 239 14.76 0.59 2.67
N GLU A 240 15.12 0.67 1.40
CA GLU A 240 16.46 0.31 0.90
C GLU A 240 16.93 1.39 -0.08
N THR A 241 18.15 1.89 0.11
CA THR A 241 18.78 2.87 -0.79
C THR A 241 20.09 2.33 -1.35
N PHE A 242 20.23 2.38 -2.68
CA PHE A 242 21.31 1.79 -3.43
C PHE A 242 22.05 2.81 -4.29
N ASP A 243 23.34 2.61 -4.47
CA ASP A 243 24.21 3.34 -5.38
C ASP A 243 24.28 2.64 -6.75
N MET A 244 23.89 3.34 -7.82
CA MET A 244 23.96 2.86 -9.21
C MET A 244 25.35 3.04 -9.84
N ASN A 245 26.28 3.73 -9.17
CA ASN A 245 27.63 4.02 -9.69
C ASN A 245 27.61 4.58 -11.11
N GLU A 246 26.75 5.54 -11.40
CA GLU A 246 26.48 6.10 -12.75
C GLU A 246 26.02 5.06 -13.79
N GLY A 247 25.60 3.88 -13.35
CA GLY A 247 25.08 2.80 -14.18
C GLY A 247 23.60 2.92 -14.49
N THR A 248 23.07 1.92 -15.23
CA THR A 248 21.64 1.77 -15.56
C THR A 248 21.08 0.40 -15.21
N ASN A 249 21.94 -0.50 -14.76
CA ASN A 249 21.56 -1.88 -14.40
C ASN A 249 21.29 -1.95 -12.90
N TYR A 250 20.01 -2.03 -12.52
CA TYR A 250 19.58 -2.15 -11.11
C TYR A 250 20.16 -3.38 -10.40
N GLY A 251 20.41 -4.47 -11.11
CA GLY A 251 21.05 -5.67 -10.56
C GLY A 251 22.54 -5.54 -10.28
N ALA A 252 23.17 -4.45 -10.71
CA ALA A 252 24.57 -4.12 -10.44
C ALA A 252 24.71 -3.00 -9.40
N ALA A 253 23.61 -2.46 -8.88
CA ALA A 253 23.64 -1.47 -7.82
C ALA A 253 24.20 -2.07 -6.53
N VAL A 254 24.90 -1.26 -5.76
CA VAL A 254 25.55 -1.69 -4.51
C VAL A 254 24.97 -0.98 -3.29
N ASP A 255 25.17 -1.55 -2.12
CA ASP A 255 24.82 -0.89 -0.88
C ASP A 255 25.74 0.30 -0.60
N PHE A 256 25.19 1.35 -0.02
CA PHE A 256 25.98 2.29 0.75
C PHE A 256 26.41 1.63 2.05
N VAL A 257 27.66 1.80 2.44
CA VAL A 257 28.24 1.19 3.65
C VAL A 257 28.98 2.25 4.45
N ASP A 258 28.67 2.33 5.75
CA ASP A 258 29.35 3.23 6.70
C ASP A 258 29.85 2.47 7.93
N SER A 259 30.93 2.97 8.55
CA SER A 259 31.60 2.28 9.65
C SER A 259 31.19 2.75 11.05
N ASP A 260 30.62 3.94 11.20
CA ASP A 260 30.26 4.52 12.50
C ASP A 260 28.79 4.97 12.59
N ASN A 261 28.00 4.76 11.51
CA ASN A 261 26.61 5.14 11.38
C ASN A 261 26.35 6.66 11.44
N PHE A 262 27.39 7.44 11.15
CA PHE A 262 27.29 8.87 10.93
C PHE A 262 27.70 9.19 9.50
N TRP A 263 26.72 9.21 8.60
CA TRP A 263 26.82 9.29 7.15
C TRP A 263 27.28 10.69 6.70
N ASN A 264 28.53 10.99 6.95
CA ASN A 264 29.17 12.29 6.65
C ASN A 264 30.36 12.18 5.70
N ASN A 265 30.55 11.01 5.11
CA ASN A 265 31.63 10.75 4.19
C ASN A 265 31.31 11.33 2.82
N TYR A 266 31.65 12.60 2.59
CA TYR A 266 31.67 13.22 1.25
C TYR A 266 32.83 12.58 0.42
N ASN A 267 32.68 11.28 0.21
CA ASN A 267 33.59 10.48 -0.56
C ASN A 267 33.24 10.46 -2.04
N THR A 268 33.93 9.64 -2.84
CA THR A 268 33.63 9.48 -4.26
C THR A 268 32.23 8.88 -4.52
N ASN A 269 31.58 8.32 -3.49
CA ASN A 269 30.25 7.72 -3.57
C ASN A 269 29.14 8.71 -3.19
N SER A 270 29.48 9.94 -2.77
CA SER A 270 28.53 11.00 -2.42
C SER A 270 27.41 10.52 -1.49
N ASP A 271 27.79 9.96 -0.31
CA ASP A 271 26.85 9.37 0.67
C ASP A 271 25.73 10.33 1.10
N GLU A 272 25.98 11.66 1.00
CA GLU A 272 24.96 12.69 1.27
C GLU A 272 23.74 12.58 0.37
N VAL A 273 23.91 12.13 -0.89
CA VAL A 273 22.81 11.92 -1.86
C VAL A 273 22.01 10.67 -1.51
N GLY A 274 22.72 9.60 -1.12
CA GLY A 274 22.08 8.39 -0.59
C GLY A 274 21.31 8.69 0.70
N GLY A 275 21.87 9.52 1.58
CA GLY A 275 21.25 9.98 2.82
C GLY A 275 19.98 10.80 2.58
N ASP A 276 19.96 11.72 1.60
CA ASP A 276 18.76 12.47 1.20
C ASP A 276 17.65 11.55 0.74
N ALA A 277 17.95 10.63 -0.19
CA ALA A 277 16.95 9.72 -0.74
C ALA A 277 16.40 8.75 0.32
N HIS A 278 17.24 8.29 1.26
CA HIS A 278 16.83 7.43 2.36
C HIS A 278 15.91 8.18 3.33
N PHE A 279 16.33 9.37 3.77
CA PHE A 279 15.54 10.24 4.63
C PHE A 279 14.21 10.63 3.97
N GLY A 280 14.22 11.00 2.67
CA GLY A 280 13.02 11.33 1.91
C GLY A 280 12.03 10.17 1.85
N ALA A 281 12.52 8.94 1.70
CA ALA A 281 11.69 7.73 1.72
C ALA A 281 11.09 7.45 3.11
N GLU A 282 11.87 7.63 4.19
CA GLU A 282 11.40 7.50 5.57
C GLU A 282 10.30 8.53 5.88
N MET A 283 10.53 9.80 5.56
CA MET A 283 9.56 10.86 5.79
C MET A 283 8.28 10.66 4.98
N THR A 284 8.40 10.16 3.76
CA THR A 284 7.23 9.83 2.94
C THR A 284 6.41 8.70 3.56
N TYR A 285 7.06 7.64 4.04
CA TYR A 285 6.36 6.56 4.73
C TYR A 285 5.67 7.05 6.01
N ASP A 286 6.41 7.79 6.85
CA ASP A 286 5.90 8.30 8.13
C ASP A 286 4.72 9.26 7.90
N TYR A 287 4.82 10.16 6.91
CA TYR A 287 3.73 11.03 6.49
C TYR A 287 2.47 10.25 6.08
N LEU A 288 2.60 9.23 5.23
CA LEU A 288 1.48 8.41 4.79
C LEU A 288 0.83 7.65 5.95
N ASN A 289 1.63 7.12 6.84
CA ASN A 289 1.16 6.40 8.02
C ASN A 289 0.47 7.34 9.00
N ASP A 290 1.07 8.48 9.35
CA ASP A 290 0.59 9.39 10.37
C ASP A 290 -0.64 10.17 9.90
N ARG A 291 -0.67 10.59 8.63
CA ARG A 291 -1.74 11.42 8.09
C ARG A 291 -2.95 10.63 7.62
N PHE A 292 -2.73 9.43 7.06
CA PHE A 292 -3.76 8.68 6.37
C PHE A 292 -3.89 7.24 6.86
N ASN A 293 -3.12 6.82 7.86
CA ASN A 293 -3.03 5.42 8.30
C ASN A 293 -2.76 4.47 7.11
N ARG A 294 -1.95 4.94 6.16
CA ARG A 294 -1.60 4.19 4.95
C ARG A 294 -0.24 3.53 5.10
N ASN A 295 -0.24 2.22 5.04
CA ASN A 295 0.98 1.43 5.15
C ASN A 295 1.72 1.40 3.82
N SER A 296 2.71 2.29 3.63
CA SER A 296 3.49 2.49 2.41
C SER A 296 2.65 3.01 1.20
N PHE A 297 3.28 3.19 0.04
CA PHE A 297 2.65 3.75 -1.16
C PHE A 297 1.50 2.89 -1.71
N ASP A 298 1.50 1.57 -1.49
CA ASP A 298 0.46 0.66 -1.95
C ASP A 298 -0.66 0.41 -0.93
N GLY A 299 -0.50 0.90 0.32
CA GLY A 299 -1.41 0.65 1.43
C GLY A 299 -1.26 -0.73 2.09
N ASN A 300 -0.37 -1.59 1.58
CA ASN A 300 -0.16 -2.97 2.03
C ASN A 300 1.25 -3.23 2.57
N GLY A 301 2.06 -2.18 2.72
CA GLY A 301 3.41 -2.28 3.23
C GLY A 301 4.45 -2.66 2.19
N ALA A 302 4.27 -2.23 0.94
CA ALA A 302 5.30 -2.43 -0.08
C ALA A 302 6.63 -1.83 0.34
N LYS A 303 7.73 -2.51 0.02
CA LYS A 303 9.09 -2.04 0.24
C LYS A 303 9.38 -0.82 -0.63
N ILE A 304 9.92 0.25 -0.03
CA ILE A 304 10.37 1.44 -0.76
C ILE A 304 11.84 1.25 -1.13
N ARG A 305 12.14 1.31 -2.42
CA ARG A 305 13.52 1.23 -2.92
C ARG A 305 13.89 2.46 -3.70
N SER A 306 15.00 3.08 -3.32
CA SER A 306 15.59 4.24 -3.97
C SER A 306 16.93 3.88 -4.59
N TYR A 307 17.14 4.29 -5.84
CA TYR A 307 18.38 4.09 -6.57
C TYR A 307 18.92 5.46 -6.96
N VAL A 308 20.03 5.86 -6.38
CA VAL A 308 20.70 7.15 -6.65
C VAL A 308 21.91 6.96 -7.58
N HIS A 309 22.47 8.07 -8.06
CA HIS A 309 23.59 8.07 -9.02
C HIS A 309 23.28 7.32 -10.30
N TYR A 310 22.02 7.51 -10.82
CA TYR A 310 21.62 6.89 -12.07
C TYR A 310 22.16 7.66 -13.26
N ARG A 311 23.05 7.06 -14.05
CA ARG A 311 23.73 7.66 -15.20
C ARG A 311 24.57 8.89 -14.86
N SER A 312 25.65 9.10 -15.64
CA SER A 312 26.43 10.31 -15.56
C SER A 312 25.65 11.52 -16.12
N ASN A 313 25.69 12.65 -15.40
CA ASN A 313 25.05 13.92 -15.78
C ASN A 313 23.54 13.79 -16.10
N TYR A 314 22.83 12.91 -15.43
CA TYR A 314 21.40 12.68 -15.66
C TYR A 314 20.55 13.63 -14.82
N SER A 315 19.86 14.56 -15.49
CA SER A 315 19.06 15.62 -14.87
C SER A 315 17.57 15.23 -14.84
N ASN A 316 17.25 14.07 -14.27
CA ASN A 316 15.87 13.63 -14.04
C ASN A 316 15.81 12.66 -12.85
N ALA A 317 14.63 12.58 -12.23
CA ALA A 317 14.22 11.53 -11.32
C ALA A 317 12.96 10.86 -11.87
N PHE A 318 12.65 9.62 -11.48
CA PHE A 318 11.43 8.95 -11.94
C PHE A 318 11.07 7.72 -11.11
N TRP A 319 9.77 7.48 -10.97
CA TRP A 319 9.20 6.20 -10.62
C TRP A 319 9.11 5.31 -11.87
N ASN A 320 9.69 4.11 -11.84
CA ASN A 320 9.70 3.21 -13.01
C ASN A 320 8.61 2.12 -13.00
N GLY A 321 7.63 2.23 -12.09
CA GLY A 321 6.60 1.22 -11.86
C GLY A 321 6.94 0.23 -10.74
N SER A 322 8.17 0.27 -10.20
CA SER A 322 8.64 -0.65 -9.16
C SER A 322 9.58 -0.01 -8.13
N VAL A 323 10.39 0.96 -8.55
CA VAL A 323 11.40 1.62 -7.70
C VAL A 323 11.58 3.09 -8.10
N MET A 324 12.04 3.91 -7.18
CA MET A 324 12.45 5.29 -7.42
C MET A 324 13.89 5.35 -7.93
N THR A 325 14.14 6.24 -8.87
CA THR A 325 15.45 6.39 -9.52
C THR A 325 15.81 7.87 -9.64
N TYR A 326 17.00 8.24 -9.20
CA TYR A 326 17.45 9.62 -9.10
C TYR A 326 18.80 9.81 -9.79
N GLY A 327 18.89 10.82 -10.65
CA GLY A 327 20.15 11.24 -11.26
C GLY A 327 20.83 12.35 -10.46
N ASP A 328 22.12 12.58 -10.76
CA ASP A 328 22.96 13.58 -10.07
C ASP A 328 22.85 14.98 -10.65
N GLY A 329 22.00 15.16 -11.65
CA GLY A 329 21.98 16.42 -12.38
C GLY A 329 23.21 16.59 -13.28
N ASN A 330 23.31 17.76 -13.90
CA ASN A 330 24.43 18.12 -14.78
C ASN A 330 25.41 19.09 -14.13
N GLY A 331 25.22 19.45 -12.88
CA GLY A 331 26.05 20.36 -12.10
C GLY A 331 25.94 21.84 -12.53
N THR A 332 25.19 22.15 -13.58
CA THR A 332 25.02 23.53 -14.10
C THR A 332 23.60 24.05 -13.95
N SER A 333 22.60 23.22 -14.20
CA SER A 333 21.18 23.53 -14.01
C SER A 333 20.62 22.79 -12.80
N PHE A 334 21.03 21.53 -12.63
CA PHE A 334 20.58 20.65 -11.57
C PHE A 334 21.77 20.06 -10.82
N THR A 335 21.62 19.97 -9.52
CA THR A 335 22.38 19.13 -8.58
C THR A 335 21.66 17.79 -8.40
N PRO A 336 22.12 16.82 -7.60
CA PRO A 336 21.40 15.56 -7.39
C PRO A 336 19.91 15.74 -7.05
N LEU A 337 19.05 14.97 -7.72
CA LEU A 337 17.59 15.15 -7.66
C LEU A 337 16.95 14.41 -6.49
N THR A 338 17.50 14.59 -5.28
CA THR A 338 17.14 13.86 -4.05
C THR A 338 16.62 14.77 -2.93
N SER A 339 16.19 16.01 -3.25
CA SER A 339 15.49 16.83 -2.24
C SER A 339 14.22 16.13 -1.76
N ILE A 340 13.77 16.48 -0.56
CA ILE A 340 12.68 15.76 0.10
C ILE A 340 11.35 15.85 -0.67
N ASP A 341 11.06 17.00 -1.23
CA ASP A 341 9.89 17.22 -2.09
C ASP A 341 9.94 16.39 -3.37
N VAL A 342 11.13 16.28 -4.01
CA VAL A 342 11.33 15.43 -5.19
C VAL A 342 11.23 13.95 -4.82
N CYS A 343 11.82 13.52 -3.71
CA CYS A 343 11.66 12.15 -3.22
C CYS A 343 10.20 11.82 -2.95
N GLY A 344 9.47 12.72 -2.30
CA GLY A 344 8.04 12.60 -2.04
C GLY A 344 7.22 12.56 -3.33
N HIS A 345 7.55 13.40 -4.33
CA HIS A 345 6.92 13.44 -5.65
C HIS A 345 7.03 12.10 -6.37
N GLU A 346 8.24 11.52 -6.45
CA GLU A 346 8.44 10.24 -7.13
C GLU A 346 7.70 9.08 -6.44
N ILE A 347 7.67 9.08 -5.09
CA ILE A 347 6.90 8.06 -4.35
C ILE A 347 5.38 8.29 -4.52
N ALA A 348 4.94 9.54 -4.69
CA ALA A 348 3.53 9.85 -4.92
C ALA A 348 3.02 9.34 -6.28
N HIS A 349 3.86 9.24 -7.31
CA HIS A 349 3.50 8.51 -8.53
C HIS A 349 3.17 7.04 -8.23
N ALA A 350 3.87 6.41 -7.29
CA ALA A 350 3.52 5.06 -6.84
C ALA A 350 2.19 5.04 -6.09
N ILE A 351 1.85 6.07 -5.28
CA ILE A 351 0.54 6.19 -4.65
C ILE A 351 -0.55 6.27 -5.70
N THR A 352 -0.39 7.14 -6.71
CA THR A 352 -1.33 7.31 -7.82
C THR A 352 -1.52 6.01 -8.59
N SER A 353 -0.43 5.28 -8.90
CA SER A 353 -0.46 3.99 -9.61
C SER A 353 -1.21 2.90 -8.82
N ASN A 354 -1.19 2.97 -7.48
CA ASN A 354 -1.86 2.01 -6.59
C ASN A 354 -3.22 2.52 -6.05
N SER A 355 -3.78 3.57 -6.66
CA SER A 355 -5.10 4.11 -6.33
C SER A 355 -5.88 4.45 -7.61
N ALA A 356 -6.02 5.71 -7.99
CA ALA A 356 -6.73 6.14 -9.20
C ALA A 356 -6.09 5.57 -10.50
N ASN A 357 -4.81 5.31 -10.51
CA ASN A 357 -4.04 4.83 -11.65
C ASN A 357 -4.22 5.71 -12.90
N LEU A 358 -4.18 7.04 -12.70
CA LEU A 358 -4.37 8.06 -13.73
C LEU A 358 -3.44 7.82 -14.93
N ILE A 359 -4.01 7.82 -16.14
CA ILE A 359 -3.23 7.70 -17.39
C ILE A 359 -2.30 8.90 -17.52
N TYR A 360 -1.02 8.63 -17.77
CA TYR A 360 0.01 9.67 -17.88
C TYR A 360 -0.02 10.37 -19.23
N SER A 361 -1.16 11.06 -19.50
CA SER A 361 -1.39 11.79 -20.75
C SER A 361 -2.50 12.83 -20.57
N TYR A 362 -2.30 14.02 -21.15
CA TYR A 362 -3.24 15.14 -21.12
C TYR A 362 -3.70 15.48 -19.69
N GLU A 363 -5.00 15.72 -19.46
CA GLU A 363 -5.52 16.16 -18.16
C GLU A 363 -5.31 15.12 -17.07
N SER A 364 -5.56 13.83 -17.33
CA SER A 364 -5.30 12.78 -16.34
C SER A 364 -3.81 12.69 -15.97
N GLY A 365 -2.93 12.93 -16.94
CA GLY A 365 -1.49 13.02 -16.70
C GLY A 365 -1.10 14.28 -15.91
N ALA A 366 -1.72 15.40 -16.20
CA ALA A 366 -1.52 16.66 -15.46
C ALA A 366 -1.99 16.53 -14.00
N LEU A 367 -3.12 15.84 -13.76
CA LEU A 367 -3.57 15.50 -12.41
C LEU A 367 -2.58 14.57 -11.70
N ASN A 368 -2.03 13.56 -12.40
CA ASN A 368 -1.02 12.64 -11.86
C ASN A 368 0.23 13.41 -11.38
N GLU A 369 0.75 14.33 -12.21
CA GLU A 369 1.86 15.23 -11.85
C GLU A 369 1.51 16.12 -10.67
N SER A 370 0.34 16.75 -10.70
CA SER A 370 -0.08 17.65 -9.62
C SER A 370 -0.27 16.94 -8.29
N PHE A 371 -0.84 15.75 -8.26
CA PHE A 371 -0.91 14.98 -7.01
C PHE A 371 0.48 14.62 -6.48
N SER A 372 1.44 14.35 -7.37
CA SER A 372 2.82 14.12 -6.99
C SER A 372 3.47 15.38 -6.40
N ASP A 373 3.23 16.55 -6.99
CA ASP A 373 3.66 17.84 -6.43
C ASP A 373 2.99 18.16 -5.09
N ILE A 374 1.69 17.94 -4.98
CA ILE A 374 0.92 18.17 -3.75
C ILE A 374 1.49 17.35 -2.60
N PHE A 375 1.70 16.05 -2.82
CA PHE A 375 2.21 15.18 -1.75
C PHE A 375 3.70 15.41 -1.51
N GLY A 376 4.53 15.67 -2.53
CA GLY A 376 5.93 16.05 -2.36
C GLY A 376 6.07 17.28 -1.46
N ASN A 377 5.29 18.32 -1.75
CA ASN A 377 5.26 19.57 -0.99
C ASN A 377 4.70 19.38 0.44
N ALA A 378 3.64 18.55 0.61
CA ALA A 378 3.08 18.25 1.93
C ALA A 378 4.02 17.40 2.79
N ILE A 379 4.81 16.51 2.20
CA ILE A 379 5.85 15.73 2.86
C ILE A 379 6.98 16.63 3.34
N GLU A 380 7.39 17.59 2.52
CA GLU A 380 8.37 18.59 2.92
C GLU A 380 7.87 19.41 4.12
N PHE A 381 6.62 19.88 4.08
CA PHE A 381 5.98 20.56 5.22
C PHE A 381 5.91 19.68 6.48
N TYR A 382 5.63 18.40 6.32
CA TYR A 382 5.58 17.44 7.42
C TYR A 382 6.95 17.25 8.06
N ALA A 383 8.00 17.12 7.26
CA ALA A 383 9.36 16.91 7.74
C ALA A 383 9.95 18.15 8.42
N ASP A 384 9.79 19.33 7.81
CA ASP A 384 10.27 20.59 8.39
C ASP A 384 9.47 21.81 7.88
N SER A 385 8.43 22.17 8.61
CA SER A 385 7.60 23.33 8.30
C SER A 385 8.33 24.67 8.38
N THR A 386 9.55 24.71 8.93
CA THR A 386 10.33 25.97 9.03
C THR A 386 11.15 26.29 7.80
N GLN A 387 11.48 25.27 6.99
CA GLN A 387 12.18 25.40 5.72
C GLN A 387 11.25 25.25 4.51
N PHE A 388 10.00 24.89 4.77
CA PHE A 388 8.97 24.68 3.78
C PHE A 388 8.66 25.93 2.96
N ASN A 389 8.41 25.75 1.68
CA ASN A 389 7.89 26.76 0.77
C ASN A 389 6.97 26.11 -0.30
N TRP A 390 6.33 26.91 -1.14
CA TRP A 390 5.39 26.44 -2.17
C TRP A 390 6.06 26.22 -3.52
N ARG A 391 7.29 25.76 -3.54
CA ARG A 391 8.03 25.41 -4.77
C ARG A 391 8.32 23.92 -4.80
N ILE A 392 8.61 23.42 -5.96
CA ILE A 392 9.05 22.05 -6.20
C ILE A 392 10.45 22.09 -6.78
N GLY A 393 11.37 21.38 -6.17
CA GLY A 393 12.75 21.22 -6.63
C GLY A 393 13.63 22.46 -6.52
N GLU A 394 13.36 23.38 -5.59
CA GLU A 394 14.20 24.57 -5.43
C GLU A 394 15.60 24.21 -4.91
N ASP A 395 15.71 23.20 -4.07
CA ASP A 395 16.99 22.74 -3.52
C ASP A 395 17.87 22.07 -4.59
N ILE A 396 17.27 21.37 -5.56
CA ILE A 396 18.00 20.69 -6.63
C ILE A 396 18.37 21.60 -7.79
N MET A 397 17.72 22.74 -7.94
CA MET A 397 18.07 23.71 -8.98
C MET A 397 19.21 24.62 -8.53
N VAL A 398 20.28 24.73 -9.34
CA VAL A 398 21.41 25.64 -9.08
C VAL A 398 20.95 27.10 -8.93
N SER A 399 19.85 27.49 -9.59
CA SER A 399 19.26 28.82 -9.47
C SER A 399 18.50 29.03 -8.16
N GLY A 400 18.07 27.97 -7.48
CA GLY A 400 17.21 28.02 -6.29
C GLY A 400 15.76 28.46 -6.58
N ASN A 401 15.35 28.52 -7.86
CA ASN A 401 14.01 29.00 -8.22
C ASN A 401 12.92 27.93 -8.19
N GLY A 402 13.29 26.67 -8.09
CA GLY A 402 12.39 25.52 -8.25
C GLY A 402 12.09 25.17 -9.71
N ILE A 403 11.60 23.98 -9.92
CA ILE A 403 11.11 23.51 -11.22
C ILE A 403 9.71 24.06 -11.47
N ARG A 404 8.87 24.09 -10.43
CA ARG A 404 7.50 24.64 -10.43
C ARG A 404 7.27 25.50 -9.20
N ASN A 405 6.25 26.34 -9.26
CA ASN A 405 5.84 27.19 -8.14
C ASN A 405 4.31 27.09 -7.97
N MET A 406 3.87 26.39 -6.93
CA MET A 406 2.46 26.15 -6.66
C MET A 406 1.71 27.43 -6.28
N ALA A 407 2.39 28.39 -5.64
CA ALA A 407 1.80 29.66 -5.23
C ALA A 407 1.63 30.65 -6.41
N ASN A 408 2.41 30.49 -7.49
CA ASN A 408 2.34 31.33 -8.68
C ASN A 408 2.92 30.58 -9.89
N PRO A 409 2.14 29.63 -10.48
CA PRO A 409 2.61 28.81 -11.60
C PRO A 409 3.10 29.63 -12.81
N ASN A 410 2.48 30.77 -13.10
CA ASN A 410 2.83 31.64 -14.21
C ASN A 410 4.29 32.13 -14.20
N THR A 411 4.96 32.15 -13.04
CA THR A 411 6.39 32.48 -12.93
C THR A 411 7.29 31.46 -13.62
N HIS A 412 6.79 30.23 -13.84
CA HIS A 412 7.49 29.15 -14.53
C HIS A 412 6.91 28.89 -15.94
N GLY A 413 5.86 29.62 -16.32
CA GLY A 413 5.17 29.43 -17.59
C GLY A 413 4.06 28.37 -17.53
N ASP A 414 3.75 27.89 -16.33
CA ASP A 414 2.66 26.95 -16.10
C ASP A 414 1.34 27.70 -15.86
N PRO A 415 0.18 27.15 -16.23
CA PRO A 415 -1.11 27.79 -16.04
C PRO A 415 -1.55 27.77 -14.58
N ASP A 416 -2.06 28.91 -14.10
CA ASP A 416 -2.84 28.98 -12.84
C ASP A 416 -4.36 28.87 -13.09
N THR A 417 -4.76 28.86 -14.36
CA THR A 417 -6.16 28.85 -14.79
C THR A 417 -6.37 27.77 -15.87
N TYR A 418 -7.38 26.94 -15.69
CA TYR A 418 -7.78 25.90 -16.64
C TYR A 418 -8.16 26.52 -17.99
N LEU A 419 -7.54 26.03 -19.07
CA LEU A 419 -7.66 26.57 -20.42
C LEU A 419 -7.29 28.06 -20.53
N GLY A 420 -6.58 28.61 -19.55
CA GLY A 420 -6.13 30.00 -19.51
C GLY A 420 -4.91 30.28 -20.39
N THR A 421 -4.28 31.42 -20.16
CA THR A 421 -3.23 31.99 -21.03
C THR A 421 -2.01 31.09 -21.21
N SER A 422 -1.58 30.40 -20.14
CA SER A 422 -0.42 29.50 -20.16
C SER A 422 -0.77 28.03 -20.41
N TRP A 423 -2.04 27.71 -20.66
CA TRP A 423 -2.48 26.36 -20.90
C TRP A 423 -1.82 25.73 -22.13
N TYR A 424 -1.19 24.59 -21.98
CA TYR A 424 -0.54 23.86 -23.06
C TYR A 424 -1.53 22.98 -23.83
N GLY A 425 -1.82 23.35 -25.08
CA GLY A 425 -2.75 22.61 -25.96
C GLY A 425 -2.07 21.72 -27.01
N GLY A 426 -0.76 21.48 -26.90
CA GLY A 426 0.00 20.67 -27.86
C GLY A 426 0.04 19.18 -27.48
N THR A 427 0.78 18.38 -28.26
CA THR A 427 0.98 16.94 -28.01
C THR A 427 2.32 16.60 -27.36
N GLY A 428 3.22 17.58 -27.24
CA GLY A 428 4.50 17.41 -26.53
C GLY A 428 4.27 17.14 -25.04
N ASP A 429 5.27 16.57 -24.37
CA ASP A 429 5.18 16.28 -22.94
C ASP A 429 3.90 15.51 -22.57
N ASN A 430 3.59 14.47 -23.34
CA ASN A 430 2.35 13.69 -23.22
C ASN A 430 1.05 14.52 -23.16
N GLY A 431 1.02 15.68 -23.84
CA GLY A 431 -0.09 16.62 -23.80
C GLY A 431 0.06 17.71 -22.74
N GLY A 432 1.31 17.98 -22.30
CA GLY A 432 1.63 19.04 -21.34
C GLY A 432 1.41 18.64 -19.88
N VAL A 433 1.69 17.38 -19.53
CA VAL A 433 1.40 16.87 -18.17
C VAL A 433 2.13 17.65 -17.07
N HIS A 434 3.41 18.03 -17.30
CA HIS A 434 4.19 18.81 -16.33
C HIS A 434 3.80 20.29 -16.30
N THR A 435 3.33 20.85 -17.43
CA THR A 435 2.89 22.24 -17.53
C THR A 435 1.50 22.43 -16.93
N ASN A 436 0.53 21.66 -17.41
CA ASN A 436 -0.87 21.82 -17.03
C ASN A 436 -1.17 21.41 -15.57
N SER A 437 -0.26 20.68 -14.92
CA SER A 437 -0.32 20.40 -13.46
C SER A 437 -0.42 21.66 -12.60
N GLY A 438 0.06 22.81 -13.14
CA GLY A 438 0.00 24.10 -12.48
C GLY A 438 -1.40 24.51 -12.01
N VAL A 439 -2.45 24.13 -12.73
CA VAL A 439 -3.85 24.41 -12.37
C VAL A 439 -4.23 23.82 -11.02
N GLN A 440 -4.04 22.51 -10.82
CA GLN A 440 -4.37 21.88 -9.54
C GLN A 440 -3.32 22.19 -8.45
N ASN A 441 -2.08 22.46 -8.81
CA ASN A 441 -1.08 22.96 -7.87
C ASN A 441 -1.53 24.29 -7.25
N PHE A 442 -2.03 25.22 -8.06
CA PHE A 442 -2.54 26.50 -7.57
C PHE A 442 -3.85 26.34 -6.79
N TRP A 443 -4.73 25.41 -7.19
CA TRP A 443 -5.89 25.03 -6.41
C TRP A 443 -5.50 24.58 -5.00
N PHE A 444 -4.49 23.72 -4.86
CA PHE A 444 -4.04 23.22 -3.55
C PHE A 444 -3.43 24.32 -2.69
N TYR A 445 -2.65 25.22 -3.32
CA TYR A 445 -2.15 26.41 -2.65
C TYR A 445 -3.29 27.30 -2.12
N LEU A 446 -4.26 27.64 -2.95
CA LEU A 446 -5.41 28.47 -2.55
C LEU A 446 -6.25 27.77 -1.46
N LEU A 447 -6.47 26.49 -1.57
CA LEU A 447 -7.19 25.71 -0.57
C LEU A 447 -6.46 25.74 0.78
N SER A 448 -5.13 25.70 0.76
CA SER A 448 -4.29 25.70 1.97
C SER A 448 -4.13 27.08 2.60
N VAL A 449 -3.94 28.12 1.80
CA VAL A 449 -3.51 29.45 2.26
C VAL A 449 -4.60 30.50 2.10
N GLY A 450 -5.53 30.26 1.17
CA GLY A 450 -6.52 31.25 0.75
C GLY A 450 -5.95 32.27 -0.25
N GLY A 451 -6.82 33.14 -0.74
CA GLY A 451 -6.41 34.20 -1.65
C GLY A 451 -7.58 34.88 -2.36
N THR A 452 -7.29 36.00 -2.97
CA THR A 452 -8.26 36.75 -3.77
C THR A 452 -7.61 37.20 -5.07
N GLY A 453 -8.35 37.23 -6.17
CA GLY A 453 -7.79 37.62 -7.46
C GLY A 453 -8.82 37.65 -8.58
N THR A 454 -8.31 37.62 -9.79
CA THR A 454 -9.07 37.46 -11.03
C THR A 454 -8.31 36.46 -11.89
N ASN A 455 -8.98 35.36 -12.29
CA ASN A 455 -8.41 34.34 -13.14
C ASN A 455 -8.34 34.77 -14.62
N ASP A 456 -7.71 34.00 -15.48
CA ASP A 456 -7.57 34.30 -16.91
C ASP A 456 -8.91 34.35 -17.67
N ASN A 457 -9.97 33.74 -17.12
CA ASN A 457 -11.34 33.81 -17.63
C ASN A 457 -12.05 35.15 -17.27
N SER A 458 -11.32 36.06 -16.60
CA SER A 458 -11.83 37.35 -16.10
C SER A 458 -12.88 37.19 -14.97
N GLU A 459 -12.88 36.08 -14.27
CA GLU A 459 -13.73 35.82 -13.12
C GLU A 459 -12.99 36.19 -11.83
N THR A 460 -13.65 36.97 -10.98
CA THR A 460 -13.09 37.29 -9.65
C THR A 460 -13.33 36.16 -8.67
N TYR A 461 -12.34 35.91 -7.83
CA TYR A 461 -12.45 34.86 -6.81
C TYR A 461 -12.02 35.36 -5.42
N SER A 462 -12.56 34.71 -4.39
CA SER A 462 -12.15 34.83 -3.01
C SER A 462 -12.22 33.43 -2.39
N VAL A 463 -11.10 32.96 -1.88
CA VAL A 463 -10.94 31.62 -1.29
C VAL A 463 -10.44 31.82 0.14
N ASP A 464 -11.14 31.25 1.11
CA ASP A 464 -10.71 31.21 2.50
C ASP A 464 -9.66 30.11 2.69
N SER A 465 -8.83 30.21 3.74
CA SER A 465 -7.83 29.19 4.05
C SER A 465 -8.42 28.05 4.87
N LEU A 466 -8.18 26.81 4.47
CA LEU A 466 -8.44 25.61 5.29
C LEU A 466 -7.21 25.16 6.06
N GLY A 467 -6.03 25.65 5.72
CA GLY A 467 -4.75 25.11 6.15
C GLY A 467 -4.37 23.81 5.44
N ILE A 468 -3.05 23.55 5.36
CA ILE A 468 -2.50 22.42 4.59
C ILE A 468 -3.04 21.07 5.06
N TYR A 469 -3.29 20.90 6.37
CA TYR A 469 -3.79 19.64 6.94
C TYR A 469 -5.17 19.23 6.42
N LYS A 470 -6.10 20.17 6.23
CA LYS A 470 -7.40 19.84 5.65
C LYS A 470 -7.32 19.69 4.14
N ALA A 471 -6.50 20.53 3.50
CA ALA A 471 -6.29 20.47 2.06
C ALA A 471 -5.70 19.12 1.61
N GLU A 472 -4.68 18.59 2.32
CA GLU A 472 -4.09 17.29 2.02
C GLU A 472 -5.06 16.13 2.21
N GLN A 473 -5.95 16.19 3.24
CA GLN A 473 -6.98 15.17 3.46
C GLN A 473 -7.98 15.13 2.31
N ILE A 474 -8.41 16.30 1.83
CA ILE A 474 -9.32 16.42 0.68
C ILE A 474 -8.65 15.88 -0.59
N ALA A 475 -7.41 16.31 -0.87
CA ALA A 475 -6.64 15.85 -2.02
C ALA A 475 -6.41 14.32 -2.00
N TYR A 476 -6.00 13.79 -0.85
CA TYR A 476 -5.76 12.35 -0.67
C TYR A 476 -7.03 11.52 -0.89
N ARG A 477 -8.14 11.94 -0.27
CA ARG A 477 -9.42 11.24 -0.43
C ARG A 477 -9.92 11.31 -1.86
N ASN A 478 -9.77 12.46 -2.54
CA ASN A 478 -10.09 12.61 -3.95
C ASN A 478 -9.34 11.58 -4.79
N LEU A 479 -8.01 11.53 -4.67
CA LEU A 479 -7.15 10.61 -5.42
C LEU A 479 -7.43 9.13 -5.12
N THR A 480 -7.59 8.77 -3.84
CA THR A 480 -7.57 7.35 -3.43
C THR A 480 -8.95 6.70 -3.38
N VAL A 481 -10.03 7.48 -3.38
CA VAL A 481 -11.41 6.97 -3.24
C VAL A 481 -12.22 7.17 -4.51
N TYR A 482 -12.04 8.29 -5.20
CA TYR A 482 -12.98 8.71 -6.23
C TYR A 482 -12.43 8.71 -7.64
N LEU A 483 -11.23 9.26 -7.85
CA LEU A 483 -10.70 9.38 -9.20
C LEU A 483 -10.42 8.03 -9.84
N THR A 484 -10.56 7.98 -11.16
CA THR A 484 -10.33 6.82 -12.02
C THR A 484 -9.29 7.12 -13.08
N ARG A 485 -8.92 6.10 -13.87
CA ARG A 485 -7.83 6.20 -14.84
C ARG A 485 -7.91 7.39 -15.79
N ASN A 486 -9.12 7.77 -16.20
CA ASN A 486 -9.35 8.78 -17.23
C ASN A 486 -9.89 10.09 -16.65
N SER A 487 -9.88 10.27 -15.34
CA SER A 487 -10.42 11.46 -14.70
C SER A 487 -9.71 12.73 -15.20
N ASP A 488 -10.49 13.74 -15.44
CA ASP A 488 -10.09 15.08 -15.89
C ASP A 488 -10.25 16.14 -14.78
N TYR A 489 -10.06 17.40 -15.08
CA TYR A 489 -10.21 18.49 -14.11
C TYR A 489 -11.66 18.67 -13.63
N SER A 490 -12.65 18.36 -14.47
CA SER A 490 -14.05 18.38 -14.07
C SER A 490 -14.35 17.32 -13.00
N ASP A 491 -13.83 16.11 -13.20
CA ASP A 491 -13.90 15.03 -12.22
C ASP A 491 -13.16 15.38 -10.93
N ALA A 492 -11.94 15.93 -11.05
CA ALA A 492 -11.13 16.33 -9.90
C ALA A 492 -11.85 17.36 -9.03
N ARG A 493 -12.53 18.33 -9.67
CA ARG A 493 -13.40 19.27 -8.96
C ARG A 493 -14.57 18.58 -8.30
N TYR A 494 -15.35 17.81 -9.06
CA TYR A 494 -16.57 17.18 -8.55
C TYR A 494 -16.26 16.31 -7.35
N TYR A 495 -15.30 15.42 -7.49
CA TYR A 495 -14.92 14.50 -6.43
C TYR A 495 -14.08 15.13 -5.31
N GLY A 496 -13.38 16.24 -5.59
CA GLY A 496 -12.73 17.04 -4.55
C GLY A 496 -13.75 17.67 -3.60
N ILE A 497 -14.86 18.20 -4.14
CA ILE A 497 -15.99 18.70 -3.35
C ILE A 497 -16.64 17.56 -2.57
N GLN A 498 -16.85 16.40 -3.20
CA GLN A 498 -17.39 15.21 -2.55
C GLN A 498 -16.47 14.75 -1.40
N ALA A 499 -15.16 14.78 -1.61
CA ALA A 499 -14.19 14.42 -0.56
C ALA A 499 -14.28 15.37 0.64
N ALA A 500 -14.48 16.67 0.39
CA ALA A 500 -14.69 17.66 1.46
C ALA A 500 -15.99 17.40 2.23
N GLU A 501 -17.08 17.06 1.53
CA GLU A 501 -18.36 16.71 2.14
C GLU A 501 -18.26 15.47 3.03
N ASP A 502 -17.60 14.42 2.56
CA ASP A 502 -17.44 13.18 3.32
C ASP A 502 -16.61 13.35 4.59
N LEU A 503 -15.60 14.22 4.53
CA LEU A 503 -14.69 14.43 5.65
C LEU A 503 -15.26 15.40 6.69
N TYR A 504 -16.02 16.42 6.24
CA TYR A 504 -16.38 17.56 7.08
C TYR A 504 -17.87 17.88 7.09
N GLY A 505 -18.67 17.18 6.27
CA GLY A 505 -20.11 17.42 6.14
C GLY A 505 -20.45 18.39 5.02
N SER A 506 -21.66 18.25 4.46
CA SER A 506 -22.06 18.85 3.17
C SER A 506 -22.22 20.38 3.19
N CYS A 507 -22.25 21.05 4.35
CA CYS A 507 -22.55 22.48 4.44
C CYS A 507 -21.47 23.28 5.17
N GLY A 508 -20.29 22.67 5.36
CA GLY A 508 -19.18 23.27 6.07
C GLY A 508 -18.38 24.27 5.21
N ASP A 509 -17.60 25.10 5.88
CA ASP A 509 -16.66 26.01 5.23
C ASP A 509 -15.70 25.26 4.30
N GLU A 510 -15.40 23.98 4.57
CA GLU A 510 -14.53 23.13 3.77
C GLU A 510 -15.10 22.89 2.37
N VAL A 511 -16.38 22.64 2.25
CA VAL A 511 -17.07 22.43 0.96
C VAL A 511 -17.12 23.73 0.17
N ILE A 512 -17.48 24.84 0.83
CA ILE A 512 -17.52 26.17 0.23
C ILE A 512 -16.14 26.56 -0.30
N THR A 513 -15.14 26.41 0.54
CA THR A 513 -13.75 26.79 0.21
C THR A 513 -13.19 25.90 -0.90
N THR A 514 -13.42 24.58 -0.85
CA THR A 514 -13.00 23.66 -1.93
C THR A 514 -13.63 24.02 -3.27
N THR A 515 -14.94 24.32 -3.27
CA THR A 515 -15.67 24.76 -4.47
C THR A 515 -15.12 26.06 -5.03
N ASN A 516 -14.88 27.04 -4.16
CA ASN A 516 -14.35 28.36 -4.56
C ASN A 516 -12.89 28.29 -5.01
N ALA A 517 -12.08 27.39 -4.45
CA ALA A 517 -10.72 27.17 -4.91
C ALA A 517 -10.69 26.58 -6.34
N TRP A 518 -11.59 25.66 -6.68
CA TRP A 518 -11.72 25.14 -8.05
C TRP A 518 -12.24 26.23 -9.02
N HIS A 519 -13.20 27.04 -8.58
CA HIS A 519 -13.62 28.21 -9.39
C HIS A 519 -12.47 29.19 -9.62
N ALA A 520 -11.65 29.44 -8.61
CA ALA A 520 -10.52 30.36 -8.73
C ALA A 520 -9.54 29.94 -9.82
N VAL A 521 -9.34 28.65 -10.04
CA VAL A 521 -8.48 28.10 -11.09
C VAL A 521 -9.24 27.82 -12.40
N GLY A 522 -10.46 28.39 -12.57
CA GLY A 522 -11.24 28.31 -13.80
C GLY A 522 -11.97 26.99 -14.04
N VAL A 523 -12.11 26.13 -13.03
CA VAL A 523 -12.84 24.86 -13.14
C VAL A 523 -14.19 24.97 -12.46
N GLY A 524 -15.22 25.28 -13.24
CA GLY A 524 -16.62 25.34 -12.81
C GLY A 524 -17.01 26.59 -12.00
N PRO A 525 -18.28 26.70 -11.60
CA PRO A 525 -18.83 27.90 -10.96
C PRO A 525 -18.38 28.08 -9.51
N VAL A 526 -18.49 29.31 -9.00
CA VAL A 526 -18.38 29.64 -7.58
C VAL A 526 -19.49 28.95 -6.77
N TYR A 527 -19.24 28.70 -5.49
CA TYR A 527 -20.27 28.20 -4.60
C TYR A 527 -21.41 29.21 -4.45
N ASP A 528 -22.64 28.77 -4.73
CA ASP A 528 -23.86 29.56 -4.56
C ASP A 528 -24.78 28.92 -3.51
N SER A 529 -24.82 29.55 -2.33
CA SER A 529 -25.68 29.08 -1.23
C SER A 529 -27.18 29.27 -1.49
N SER A 530 -27.55 30.02 -2.53
CA SER A 530 -28.95 30.28 -2.91
C SER A 530 -29.46 29.36 -4.01
N ALA A 531 -28.62 28.52 -4.59
CA ALA A 531 -28.95 27.63 -5.69
C ALA A 531 -28.62 26.17 -5.36
N VAL A 532 -29.59 25.30 -5.58
CA VAL A 532 -29.41 23.86 -5.65
C VAL A 532 -29.76 23.44 -7.06
N THR A 533 -28.96 22.57 -7.66
CA THR A 533 -29.27 22.02 -8.99
C THR A 533 -29.20 20.51 -8.90
N ALA A 534 -30.32 19.83 -9.18
CA ALA A 534 -30.35 18.38 -9.28
C ALA A 534 -29.81 17.94 -10.64
N ASP A 535 -28.82 17.05 -10.64
CA ASP A 535 -28.32 16.39 -11.85
C ASP A 535 -27.81 14.98 -11.54
N PHE A 536 -27.89 14.09 -12.52
CA PHE A 536 -27.39 12.72 -12.40
C PHE A 536 -27.13 12.08 -13.75
N GLU A 537 -26.35 11.01 -13.73
CA GLU A 537 -26.12 10.17 -14.89
C GLU A 537 -26.14 8.68 -14.51
N ALA A 538 -26.40 7.83 -15.48
CA ALA A 538 -26.28 6.38 -15.44
C ALA A 538 -26.18 5.87 -16.87
N ASP A 539 -25.68 4.66 -17.06
CA ASP A 539 -25.88 3.95 -18.32
C ASP A 539 -27.38 3.78 -18.55
N THR A 540 -27.83 3.99 -19.78
CA THR A 540 -29.27 4.10 -20.08
C THR A 540 -29.87 2.86 -20.70
N LEU A 541 -29.01 1.92 -21.16
CA LEU A 541 -29.44 0.71 -21.87
C LEU A 541 -28.86 -0.53 -21.21
N TYR A 542 -29.71 -1.47 -20.84
CA TYR A 542 -29.35 -2.73 -20.19
C TYR A 542 -29.99 -3.92 -20.89
N CYS A 543 -29.39 -5.08 -20.78
CA CYS A 543 -29.87 -6.32 -21.39
C CYS A 543 -30.95 -7.02 -20.55
N SER A 544 -30.94 -6.83 -19.24
CA SER A 544 -31.84 -7.47 -18.29
C SER A 544 -32.15 -6.56 -17.12
N PRO A 545 -33.42 -6.57 -16.64
CA PRO A 545 -33.79 -5.85 -15.42
C PRO A 545 -33.07 -6.35 -14.16
N SER A 546 -32.49 -7.55 -14.20
CA SER A 546 -31.69 -8.09 -13.09
C SER A 546 -30.29 -7.51 -13.01
N GLU A 547 -29.84 -6.74 -14.01
CA GLU A 547 -28.58 -6.02 -13.97
C GLU A 547 -28.70 -4.85 -13.02
N THR A 548 -27.60 -4.57 -12.31
CA THR A 548 -27.56 -3.48 -11.35
C THR A 548 -27.22 -2.18 -12.08
N VAL A 549 -28.15 -1.25 -12.07
CA VAL A 549 -27.94 0.12 -12.57
C VAL A 549 -27.25 0.92 -11.49
N GLN A 550 -26.12 1.55 -11.83
CA GLN A 550 -25.41 2.47 -10.96
C GLN A 550 -25.79 3.91 -11.33
N PHE A 551 -26.32 4.65 -10.38
CA PHE A 551 -26.63 6.06 -10.57
C PHE A 551 -25.52 6.90 -9.95
N LEU A 552 -25.01 7.85 -10.73
CA LEU A 552 -24.05 8.83 -10.28
C LEU A 552 -24.74 10.18 -10.14
N ASN A 553 -24.82 10.68 -8.94
CA ASN A 553 -25.37 11.99 -8.64
C ASN A 553 -24.38 13.09 -9.07
N ARG A 554 -24.81 14.04 -9.86
CA ARG A 554 -24.07 15.19 -10.35
C ARG A 554 -24.63 16.52 -9.81
N SER A 555 -25.52 16.46 -8.83
CA SER A 555 -26.16 17.65 -8.25
C SER A 555 -25.12 18.62 -7.65
N ILE A 556 -25.40 19.90 -7.79
CA ILE A 556 -24.60 21.01 -7.26
C ILE A 556 -25.30 21.54 -6.00
N ASN A 557 -24.55 21.75 -4.93
CA ASN A 557 -24.99 22.28 -3.63
C ASN A 557 -26.14 21.47 -2.96
N GLY A 558 -26.34 20.20 -3.38
CA GLY A 558 -27.29 19.28 -2.75
C GLY A 558 -26.70 18.60 -1.52
N MET A 559 -27.43 18.58 -0.41
CA MET A 559 -27.06 17.94 0.85
C MET A 559 -27.74 16.59 1.05
N THR A 560 -29.07 16.54 0.78
CA THR A 560 -29.86 15.32 0.86
C THR A 560 -30.50 15.02 -0.48
N PHE A 561 -30.77 13.75 -0.72
CA PHE A 561 -31.24 13.26 -2.00
C PHE A 561 -32.41 12.31 -1.81
N VAL A 562 -33.38 12.41 -2.70
CA VAL A 562 -34.48 11.46 -2.78
C VAL A 562 -34.59 11.03 -4.24
N TRP A 563 -34.36 9.74 -4.46
CA TRP A 563 -34.51 9.09 -5.76
C TRP A 563 -35.84 8.37 -5.84
N ASP A 564 -36.55 8.53 -6.95
CA ASP A 564 -37.64 7.66 -7.37
C ASP A 564 -37.23 6.97 -8.69
N PHE A 565 -37.17 5.64 -8.68
CA PHE A 565 -36.74 4.85 -9.83
C PHE A 565 -37.88 4.56 -10.83
N GLY A 566 -39.09 5.07 -10.56
CA GLY A 566 -40.26 4.90 -11.44
C GLY A 566 -40.84 3.49 -11.44
N ASP A 567 -40.42 2.61 -10.55
CA ASP A 567 -40.95 1.27 -10.32
C ASP A 567 -41.65 1.12 -8.97
N GLY A 568 -41.83 2.25 -8.27
CA GLY A 568 -42.43 2.33 -6.93
C GLY A 568 -41.43 2.17 -5.79
N THR A 569 -40.14 2.09 -6.08
CA THR A 569 -39.05 2.08 -5.08
C THR A 569 -38.32 3.40 -5.06
N THR A 570 -37.70 3.72 -3.90
CA THR A 570 -36.97 4.98 -3.68
C THR A 570 -35.66 4.71 -2.98
N SER A 571 -34.72 5.68 -3.03
CA SER A 571 -33.48 5.67 -2.28
C SER A 571 -33.15 7.06 -1.74
N SER A 572 -32.45 7.12 -0.60
CA SER A 572 -31.87 8.35 -0.07
C SER A 572 -30.35 8.37 -0.15
N LEU A 573 -29.75 7.37 -0.77
CA LEU A 573 -28.31 7.32 -0.98
C LEU A 573 -27.87 8.37 -2.01
N ARG A 574 -26.70 8.95 -1.85
CA ARG A 574 -26.18 9.91 -2.83
C ARG A 574 -26.01 9.26 -4.21
N ASN A 575 -25.31 8.16 -4.29
CA ASN A 575 -25.07 7.38 -5.50
C ASN A 575 -25.66 5.97 -5.33
N PRO A 576 -26.98 5.79 -5.57
CA PRO A 576 -27.61 4.51 -5.36
C PRO A 576 -27.30 3.52 -6.49
N SER A 577 -27.34 2.26 -6.14
CA SER A 577 -27.47 1.17 -7.11
C SER A 577 -28.89 0.60 -7.03
N HIS A 578 -29.46 0.25 -8.18
CA HIS A 578 -30.82 -0.28 -8.23
C HIS A 578 -30.97 -1.42 -9.24
N ASN A 579 -31.77 -2.42 -8.87
CA ASN A 579 -32.17 -3.52 -9.74
C ASN A 579 -33.68 -3.41 -10.02
N PHE A 580 -34.04 -3.24 -11.28
CA PHE A 580 -35.43 -3.13 -11.68
C PHE A 580 -36.09 -4.52 -11.73
N SER A 581 -37.40 -4.58 -11.47
CA SER A 581 -38.13 -5.82 -11.51
C SER A 581 -38.88 -6.04 -12.84
N GLN A 582 -38.98 -5.02 -13.69
CA GLN A 582 -39.76 -5.02 -14.92
C GLN A 582 -38.93 -4.55 -16.12
N THR A 583 -39.24 -5.10 -17.29
CA THR A 583 -38.71 -4.70 -18.58
C THR A 583 -39.56 -3.59 -19.17
N GLY A 584 -39.22 -2.36 -18.91
CA GLY A 584 -39.91 -1.20 -19.50
C GLY A 584 -39.03 0.02 -19.39
N PRO A 585 -39.34 1.09 -20.09
CA PRO A 585 -38.65 2.34 -19.87
C PRO A 585 -39.03 2.87 -18.47
N HIS A 586 -38.00 3.18 -17.67
CA HIS A 586 -38.21 3.78 -16.35
C HIS A 586 -37.83 5.26 -16.37
N THR A 587 -38.73 6.05 -15.81
CA THR A 587 -38.50 7.48 -15.56
C THR A 587 -37.86 7.62 -14.19
N ILE A 588 -36.75 8.31 -14.14
CA ILE A 588 -35.98 8.51 -12.91
C ILE A 588 -36.16 9.94 -12.44
N GLU A 589 -36.52 10.12 -11.19
CA GLU A 589 -36.60 11.42 -10.54
C GLU A 589 -35.55 11.51 -9.43
N LEU A 590 -34.87 12.63 -9.40
CA LEU A 590 -33.94 13.01 -8.32
C LEU A 590 -34.40 14.35 -7.74
N ILE A 591 -34.67 14.37 -6.44
CA ILE A 591 -34.81 15.60 -5.66
C ILE A 591 -33.52 15.79 -4.88
N ALA A 592 -32.85 16.93 -5.07
CA ALA A 592 -31.73 17.38 -4.30
C ALA A 592 -32.14 18.53 -3.38
N GLU A 593 -31.89 18.40 -2.08
CA GLU A 593 -32.14 19.46 -1.09
C GLU A 593 -30.81 20.07 -0.66
N GLY A 594 -30.75 21.39 -0.56
CA GLY A 594 -29.58 22.15 -0.16
C GLY A 594 -29.42 22.30 1.34
N CYS A 595 -28.37 23.00 1.75
CA CYS A 595 -28.03 23.28 3.15
C CYS A 595 -29.11 24.07 3.91
N PHE A 596 -29.95 24.79 3.21
CA PHE A 596 -31.10 25.45 3.79
C PHE A 596 -32.35 24.69 3.33
N PHE A 597 -33.04 24.04 4.25
CA PHE A 597 -34.19 23.15 4.04
C PHE A 597 -35.36 23.70 3.18
N SER A 598 -35.26 24.96 2.77
CA SER A 598 -36.24 25.58 1.82
C SER A 598 -35.74 25.57 0.38
N LEU A 599 -34.54 25.13 0.12
CA LEU A 599 -33.94 25.08 -1.22
C LEU A 599 -33.86 23.64 -1.67
N TYR A 600 -34.56 23.34 -2.75
CA TYR A 600 -34.50 22.05 -3.42
C TYR A 600 -34.68 22.23 -4.91
N ASP A 601 -34.14 21.31 -5.68
CA ASP A 601 -34.35 21.18 -7.10
C ASP A 601 -34.72 19.74 -7.45
N THR A 602 -35.42 19.57 -8.55
CA THR A 602 -35.94 18.27 -9.00
C THR A 602 -35.59 18.06 -10.46
N LEU A 603 -34.88 16.98 -10.76
CA LEU A 603 -34.65 16.56 -12.14
C LEU A 603 -35.38 15.26 -12.44
N ILE A 604 -36.16 15.29 -13.53
CA ILE A 604 -36.85 14.11 -14.03
C ILE A 604 -36.33 13.77 -15.43
N LYS A 605 -35.73 12.59 -15.57
CA LYS A 605 -35.30 12.03 -16.86
C LYS A 605 -36.31 10.97 -17.31
N VAL A 606 -37.20 11.36 -18.26
CA VAL A 606 -38.30 10.50 -18.74
C VAL A 606 -37.76 9.36 -19.60
N ASN A 607 -38.18 8.12 -19.30
CA ASN A 607 -37.77 6.90 -20.02
C ASN A 607 -36.24 6.74 -20.08
N TYR A 608 -35.57 7.12 -19.03
CA TYR A 608 -34.10 7.23 -18.98
C TYR A 608 -33.40 5.86 -18.97
N ILE A 609 -33.89 4.92 -18.17
CA ILE A 609 -33.38 3.55 -18.15
C ILE A 609 -34.26 2.69 -19.05
N GLN A 610 -33.66 1.98 -19.98
CA GLN A 610 -34.33 1.11 -20.93
C GLN A 610 -33.73 -0.30 -20.89
N PHE A 611 -34.59 -1.29 -21.01
CA PHE A 611 -34.17 -2.68 -21.13
C PHE A 611 -34.53 -3.14 -22.55
N ASP A 612 -33.50 -3.41 -23.36
CA ASP A 612 -33.73 -3.83 -24.75
C ASP A 612 -34.17 -5.29 -24.79
N SER A 613 -35.28 -5.52 -25.50
CA SER A 613 -35.80 -6.87 -25.75
C SER A 613 -35.06 -7.62 -26.86
N LEU A 614 -34.02 -7.04 -27.44
CA LEU A 614 -33.11 -7.73 -28.36
C LEU A 614 -32.21 -8.71 -27.57
N ARG A 615 -32.89 -9.69 -26.93
CA ARG A 615 -32.25 -10.78 -26.16
C ARG A 615 -31.13 -11.51 -26.93
N ASP A 616 -31.16 -11.45 -28.23
CA ASP A 616 -30.25 -12.19 -29.10
C ASP A 616 -28.81 -11.62 -29.06
N ILE A 617 -28.66 -10.30 -28.87
CA ILE A 617 -27.34 -9.67 -28.72
C ILE A 617 -26.70 -10.04 -27.37
N CYS A 618 -27.53 -10.05 -26.32
CA CYS A 618 -27.05 -10.38 -24.95
C CYS A 618 -26.82 -11.88 -24.75
N ASN A 619 -27.29 -12.73 -25.64
CA ASN A 619 -27.14 -14.18 -25.62
C ASN A 619 -26.04 -14.70 -26.59
N GLY A 620 -25.23 -13.82 -27.16
CA GLY A 620 -24.10 -14.19 -28.02
C GLY A 620 -24.49 -14.55 -29.47
N PHE A 621 -25.62 -14.07 -29.99
CA PHE A 621 -25.97 -14.20 -31.39
C PHE A 621 -25.35 -13.07 -32.22
N LEU A 622 -24.58 -13.43 -33.25
CA LEU A 622 -24.03 -12.51 -34.23
C LEU A 622 -25.15 -11.95 -35.12
N LEU A 623 -25.31 -10.62 -35.14
CA LEU A 623 -26.16 -9.99 -36.15
C LEU A 623 -25.49 -10.03 -37.54
N PRO A 624 -26.26 -10.09 -38.64
CA PRO A 624 -25.70 -10.08 -39.98
C PRO A 624 -24.95 -8.78 -40.27
N LYS A 625 -23.82 -8.89 -40.96
CA LYS A 625 -22.96 -7.79 -41.37
C LYS A 625 -23.75 -6.72 -42.11
N GLY A 626 -23.81 -5.50 -41.57
CA GLY A 626 -24.34 -4.33 -42.27
C GLY A 626 -25.37 -3.47 -41.51
N ASP A 627 -25.85 -3.87 -40.29
CA ASP A 627 -26.91 -3.16 -39.59
C ASP A 627 -26.52 -2.63 -38.22
N TRP A 628 -25.26 -2.20 -38.05
CA TRP A 628 -24.71 -1.81 -36.74
C TRP A 628 -24.44 -0.32 -36.68
N ASP A 629 -25.02 0.39 -35.72
CA ASP A 629 -24.60 1.75 -35.38
C ASP A 629 -23.63 1.73 -34.17
N THR A 630 -24.01 1.20 -33.04
CA THR A 630 -23.12 1.02 -31.88
C THR A 630 -23.69 -0.08 -30.98
N VAL A 631 -22.90 -1.04 -30.56
CA VAL A 631 -23.34 -2.11 -29.66
C VAL A 631 -22.54 -2.05 -28.37
N HIS A 632 -23.26 -1.86 -27.24
CA HIS A 632 -22.67 -2.07 -25.91
C HIS A 632 -22.68 -3.56 -25.58
N ALA A 633 -21.52 -4.15 -25.44
CA ALA A 633 -21.39 -5.56 -25.06
C ALA A 633 -21.82 -5.76 -23.61
N CYS A 634 -22.89 -6.51 -23.41
CA CYS A 634 -23.28 -7.00 -22.10
C CYS A 634 -22.33 -8.15 -21.72
N THR A 635 -21.56 -7.94 -20.65
CA THR A 635 -20.67 -8.95 -20.07
C THR A 635 -19.62 -9.57 -21.00
N GLY A 636 -18.52 -8.92 -21.20
CA GLY A 636 -17.17 -9.50 -21.29
C GLY A 636 -16.79 -10.33 -22.52
N PHE A 637 -17.60 -10.42 -23.59
CA PHE A 637 -17.23 -11.12 -24.80
C PHE A 637 -17.33 -10.20 -26.02
N ILE A 638 -16.20 -9.91 -26.61
CA ILE A 638 -16.10 -9.24 -27.92
C ILE A 638 -15.80 -10.33 -28.95
N TYR A 639 -16.64 -10.46 -29.98
CA TYR A 639 -16.35 -11.28 -31.15
C TYR A 639 -16.04 -10.36 -32.31
N ASP A 640 -15.00 -10.69 -33.07
CA ASP A 640 -14.78 -10.06 -34.36
C ASP A 640 -15.80 -10.53 -35.40
N HIS A 641 -15.88 -9.82 -36.49
CA HIS A 641 -16.83 -10.14 -37.60
C HIS A 641 -16.52 -11.45 -38.34
N ASN A 642 -15.46 -12.15 -37.96
CA ASN A 642 -15.08 -13.45 -38.56
C ASN A 642 -15.36 -14.63 -37.63
N GLY A 643 -15.83 -14.39 -36.38
CA GLY A 643 -16.13 -15.42 -35.38
C GLY A 643 -14.90 -15.98 -34.67
N GLU A 644 -13.76 -15.32 -34.76
CA GLU A 644 -12.57 -15.65 -34.00
C GLU A 644 -12.50 -14.75 -32.76
N SER A 645 -12.12 -15.33 -31.61
CA SER A 645 -11.95 -14.60 -30.36
C SER A 645 -10.56 -13.99 -30.32
N ASP A 646 -10.44 -12.68 -30.54
CA ASP A 646 -9.22 -11.96 -30.23
C ASP A 646 -9.14 -11.70 -28.72
N TYR A 647 -8.57 -12.67 -28.01
CA TYR A 647 -8.23 -12.50 -26.61
C TYR A 647 -6.75 -12.14 -26.47
N GLU A 648 -6.41 -10.86 -26.58
CA GLU A 648 -5.23 -10.28 -25.93
C GLU A 648 -5.69 -9.17 -25.01
N GLY A 649 -5.39 -9.35 -23.74
CA GLY A 649 -5.90 -8.53 -22.64
C GLY A 649 -5.65 -7.04 -22.78
N ASN A 650 -6.59 -6.28 -22.27
CA ASN A 650 -6.59 -4.83 -22.04
C ASN A 650 -6.83 -3.94 -23.26
N SER A 651 -8.07 -3.82 -23.67
CA SER A 651 -8.61 -2.52 -24.09
C SER A 651 -10.13 -2.58 -24.19
N ARG A 652 -10.79 -1.51 -23.77
CA ARG A 652 -12.17 -1.24 -24.11
C ARG A 652 -12.17 -0.75 -25.56
N ASP A 653 -12.28 -1.64 -26.50
CA ASP A 653 -12.46 -1.24 -27.89
C ASP A 653 -13.95 -1.07 -28.15
N THR A 654 -14.32 0.15 -28.45
CA THR A 654 -15.63 0.45 -29.04
C THR A 654 -15.58 -0.01 -30.49
N LEU A 655 -16.34 -1.04 -30.84
CA LEU A 655 -16.51 -1.40 -32.25
C LEU A 655 -17.37 -0.32 -32.92
N THR A 656 -16.72 0.54 -33.71
CA THR A 656 -17.42 1.37 -34.69
C THR A 656 -17.43 0.62 -36.02
N VAL A 657 -18.58 0.37 -36.53
CA VAL A 657 -18.74 -0.21 -37.90
C VAL A 657 -19.28 0.90 -38.79
N ASP A 658 -18.58 1.15 -39.92
CA ASP A 658 -19.02 2.05 -40.98
C ASP A 658 -20.27 1.56 -41.70
#